data_df0ae0efb4e116ff6a56840d1cf63f74
#
_entry.id   df0ae0efb4e116ff6a56840d1cf63f74
#
_cell.length_a   1.000
_cell.length_b   1.000
_cell.length_c   1.000
_cell.angle_alpha   90.00
_cell.angle_beta   90.00
_cell.angle_gamma   90.00
#
_symmetry.space_group_name_H-M   'P 1'
#
loop_
_entity.id
_entity.type
_entity.pdbx_description
1 polymer ?
#
loop_
_entity_poly.entity_id
_entity_poly.type
_entity_poly.pdbx_seq_one_letter_code
_entity_poly.pdbx_strand_id
1 'polypeptide(L)'
;MMVRQRMTLCLLFLLGFLWHTPMQAQQALQSPQVLQPMQSPQSLQPRKKVGLVLGGGGAKGAAEVGVLKVLEEAGIPIDYIAGTSIGAIVGGLYAIGYDAADIDSLYRNQDWLFLLSDQVKRESETFLSKEEREKYIVHIPLSKERKVSLPTGYVKGQNIFNLFSKLTVGYHQVDDFSNLPIPYRCVAVDLVDGKEVVFSSGSLPMAMRASMSIPGVFAPVEWKGKMLVDGGALNNLPVDVAKEMGADVIICVDLSTGWKKKEELKSPSAVVEQLIGMMGQTKYRKNMAEADLYINPSLKGFSAASFQPEAIDTMIQRGELAARQKWGELMDLKKYIYADVPDSIMQNDTWQDRKHGRLQKPSHTEAYHIGSIRIEGIGGEEEAWIRKKIALRDDSEVSPEEIDATLAMLRGLNIFSRVEYRLSNDEPYELVFMLEPNESRRISVGARFDTQDLATVIAQISNNQQFSTRHHYALTGRISRNPFLEMKYAYGNLFGAKMGFSYRLAHYDFDLYGGKHKLDALEFLSHSLAGFYTRDIGNFRLKSGVQFDYYHYHSDMFMRDGSIQSRSSDHFLNYFASVVMDTYDRRYFPTRGSRIQVQGVLHTDDGLQYADGKPFGEAAFRAESALRLNSRLYLLPKLKSRFVFGSSIPAIYQNYAGGVADGYYLPWQMAWESVQHVHLQERNVVTAQLGFRYRVKGKFYLTALGEYGKEAHKFSHILIGDDLWGGALRASYDFVLGPVSIQANYSNLGKNVGFYINAGFVF
;
A
#
# COMPACT_ATOMS: atom_id res chain seq x y z
N MET A 1 -22.44 -52.95 -12.79
CA MET A 1 -23.07 -54.11 -12.12
C MET A 1 -23.89 -53.57 -10.96
N MET A 2 -25.19 -53.77 -11.09
CA MET A 2 -26.24 -53.70 -10.11
C MET A 2 -26.55 -52.30 -9.50
N VAL A 3 -27.60 -51.73 -9.85
CA VAL A 3 -29.07 -51.99 -9.94
C VAL A 3 -29.75 -51.09 -8.95
N ARG A 4 -30.50 -50.07 -9.41
CA ARG A 4 -31.95 -49.98 -9.62
C ARG A 4 -32.82 -50.35 -8.42
N GLN A 5 -33.76 -49.44 -8.21
CA GLN A 5 -35.09 -49.58 -7.59
C GLN A 5 -35.17 -49.11 -6.14
N ARG A 6 -36.14 -48.21 -5.74
CA ARG A 6 -37.58 -48.09 -6.00
C ARG A 6 -38.00 -46.64 -5.67
N MET A 7 -38.60 -45.86 -6.42
CA MET A 7 -39.95 -45.71 -6.97
C MET A 7 -41.13 -46.24 -6.10
N THR A 8 -42.06 -45.33 -5.83
CA THR A 8 -43.49 -45.44 -5.67
C THR A 8 -44.04 -45.45 -4.25
N LEU A 9 -44.97 -44.57 -4.06
CA LEU A 9 -46.21 -44.40 -3.25
C LEU A 9 -46.19 -43.08 -2.46
N CYS A 10 -47.14 -42.14 -2.51
CA CYS A 10 -48.56 -42.20 -2.95
C CYS A 10 -49.01 -40.82 -3.42
N LEU A 11 -49.54 -40.78 -4.61
CA LEU A 11 -50.70 -39.95 -4.95
C LEU A 11 -51.88 -40.46 -4.14
N LEU A 12 -52.67 -39.57 -3.60
CA LEU A 12 -54.12 -39.63 -3.32
C LEU A 12 -54.45 -38.83 -2.05
N PHE A 13 -54.88 -37.64 -2.25
CA PHE A 13 -56.18 -37.16 -1.69
C PHE A 13 -56.50 -35.85 -2.41
N LEU A 14 -57.16 -36.04 -3.55
CA LEU A 14 -57.98 -35.07 -4.25
C LEU A 14 -59.44 -35.31 -3.88
N LEU A 15 -60.20 -34.24 -3.80
CA LEU A 15 -61.61 -34.16 -3.93
C LEU A 15 -62.47 -34.34 -2.67
N GLY A 16 -63.20 -33.31 -2.41
CA GLY A 16 -64.52 -33.24 -1.69
C GLY A 16 -64.58 -32.01 -0.80
N PHE A 17 -65.25 -30.98 -1.07
CA PHE A 17 -66.63 -30.77 -1.31
C PHE A 17 -66.91 -29.34 -1.79
N LEU A 18 -67.52 -29.26 -2.94
CA LEU A 18 -68.35 -28.13 -3.40
C LEU A 18 -69.76 -28.25 -2.81
N TRP A 19 -70.41 -27.11 -2.70
CA TRP A 19 -71.78 -26.82 -2.53
C TRP A 19 -72.31 -26.53 -1.10
N HIS A 20 -72.65 -25.26 -0.83
CA HIS A 20 -74.03 -24.77 -0.79
C HIS A 20 -74.05 -23.26 -0.51
N THR A 21 -74.58 -22.48 -1.46
CA THR A 21 -75.36 -21.26 -1.24
C THR A 21 -76.86 -21.72 -1.13
N PRO A 22 -77.89 -20.95 -0.74
CA PRO A 22 -77.99 -19.48 -0.71
C PRO A 22 -78.89 -18.87 0.41
N MET A 23 -79.03 -17.55 0.33
CA MET A 23 -80.24 -16.72 0.47
C MET A 23 -80.60 -16.08 1.80
N GLN A 24 -80.80 -14.80 1.63
CA GLN A 24 -81.79 -13.87 2.20
C GLN A 24 -81.60 -13.30 3.61
N ALA A 25 -81.40 -11.98 3.65
CA ALA A 25 -82.58 -11.16 4.05
C ALA A 25 -82.26 -9.67 3.78
N GLN A 26 -83.28 -9.09 3.15
CA GLN A 26 -83.52 -7.66 2.94
C GLN A 26 -83.80 -6.92 4.25
N GLN A 27 -83.53 -5.60 4.18
CA GLN A 27 -84.17 -4.49 4.88
C GLN A 27 -83.58 -3.99 6.19
N ALA A 28 -82.96 -2.83 6.08
CA ALA A 28 -83.50 -1.62 6.73
C ALA A 28 -82.82 -0.39 6.13
N LEU A 29 -83.50 0.32 5.28
CA LEU A 29 -83.23 1.72 4.90
C LEU A 29 -83.41 2.58 6.16
N GLN A 30 -82.34 3.12 6.67
CA GLN A 30 -82.32 4.29 7.52
C GLN A 30 -81.62 5.42 6.80
N SER A 31 -82.23 6.59 6.77
CA SER A 31 -81.88 7.84 6.13
C SER A 31 -80.47 8.26 6.36
N PRO A 32 -79.77 8.89 5.39
CA PRO A 32 -78.40 9.40 5.61
C PRO A 32 -78.44 10.57 6.59
N GLN A 33 -77.92 10.36 7.78
CA GLN A 33 -77.49 11.47 8.61
C GLN A 33 -76.42 12.21 7.83
N VAL A 34 -76.63 13.50 7.57
CA VAL A 34 -75.66 14.45 7.03
C VAL A 34 -74.50 14.46 8.00
N LEU A 35 -73.47 13.71 7.67
CA LEU A 35 -72.14 13.87 8.29
C LEU A 35 -71.67 15.30 7.97
N GLN A 36 -71.61 16.11 9.01
CA GLN A 36 -70.87 17.40 8.91
C GLN A 36 -69.49 17.13 8.29
N PRO A 37 -68.96 17.98 7.38
CA PRO A 37 -67.66 17.81 6.80
C PRO A 37 -66.67 17.78 7.97
N MET A 38 -65.99 16.64 8.18
CA MET A 38 -64.80 16.57 9.00
C MET A 38 -63.90 17.70 8.50
N GLN A 39 -63.62 18.62 9.39
CA GLN A 39 -62.59 19.60 9.14
C GLN A 39 -61.37 18.84 8.63
N SER A 40 -60.95 19.17 7.41
CA SER A 40 -59.69 18.69 6.82
C SER A 40 -58.65 18.74 7.90
N PRO A 41 -57.83 17.68 8.09
CA PRO A 41 -56.72 17.73 9.04
C PRO A 41 -55.94 19.01 8.75
N GLN A 42 -55.84 19.92 9.71
CA GLN A 42 -54.98 21.04 9.59
C GLN A 42 -53.62 20.48 9.10
N SER A 43 -53.15 20.92 7.94
CA SER A 43 -51.85 20.53 7.41
C SER A 43 -50.84 20.90 8.46
N LEU A 44 -50.36 19.88 9.19
CA LEU A 44 -49.28 20.04 10.14
C LEU A 44 -48.12 20.71 9.38
N GLN A 45 -47.77 21.91 9.78
CA GLN A 45 -46.63 22.57 9.16
C GLN A 45 -45.40 21.71 9.40
N PRO A 46 -44.63 21.39 8.35
CA PRO A 46 -43.44 20.59 8.52
C PRO A 46 -42.43 21.40 9.36
N ARG A 47 -41.69 20.71 10.23
CA ARG A 47 -40.57 21.33 10.96
C ARG A 47 -39.55 21.96 10.01
N LYS A 48 -38.75 22.89 10.53
CA LYS A 48 -37.65 23.49 9.77
C LYS A 48 -36.62 22.43 9.37
N LYS A 49 -36.09 22.57 8.17
CA LYS A 49 -35.10 21.66 7.60
C LYS A 49 -33.68 22.04 8.03
N VAL A 50 -32.93 21.08 8.54
CA VAL A 50 -31.58 21.29 9.08
C VAL A 50 -30.51 20.86 8.08
N GLY A 51 -29.60 21.73 7.72
CA GLY A 51 -28.40 21.47 6.96
C GLY A 51 -27.20 21.34 7.90
N LEU A 52 -26.48 20.21 7.79
CA LEU A 52 -25.20 19.98 8.44
C LEU A 52 -24.07 20.30 7.45
N VAL A 53 -23.21 21.24 7.82
CA VAL A 53 -22.03 21.62 7.02
C VAL A 53 -20.77 21.14 7.71
N LEU A 54 -19.97 20.34 7.00
CA LEU A 54 -18.73 19.75 7.48
C LEU A 54 -17.53 20.28 6.67
N GLY A 55 -16.59 20.90 7.38
CA GLY A 55 -15.47 21.60 6.77
C GLY A 55 -14.27 20.70 6.43
N GLY A 56 -13.38 21.19 5.58
CA GLY A 56 -12.13 20.51 5.28
C GLY A 56 -11.06 20.68 6.35
N GLY A 57 -10.21 19.66 6.53
CA GLY A 57 -9.14 19.71 7.54
C GLY A 57 -8.21 18.49 7.63
N GLY A 58 -8.33 17.52 6.72
CA GLY A 58 -7.57 16.27 6.74
C GLY A 58 -7.78 15.47 8.03
N ALA A 59 -6.72 15.04 8.72
CA ALA A 59 -6.83 14.26 9.97
C ALA A 59 -7.72 14.93 11.05
N LYS A 60 -7.84 16.26 11.01
CA LYS A 60 -8.68 17.02 11.94
C LYS A 60 -10.17 16.69 11.84
N GLY A 61 -10.62 16.05 10.73
CA GLY A 61 -11.97 15.53 10.58
C GLY A 61 -12.39 14.52 11.65
N ALA A 62 -11.45 13.94 12.38
CA ALA A 62 -11.76 13.13 13.56
C ALA A 62 -12.59 13.92 14.60
N ALA A 63 -12.44 15.24 14.68
CA ALA A 63 -13.24 16.07 15.57
C ALA A 63 -14.71 16.19 15.15
N GLU A 64 -15.02 16.09 13.84
CA GLU A 64 -16.40 16.05 13.35
C GLU A 64 -17.16 14.86 13.89
N VAL A 65 -16.48 13.71 14.04
CA VAL A 65 -17.07 12.51 14.65
C VAL A 65 -17.52 12.77 16.09
N GLY A 66 -16.67 13.49 16.86
CA GLY A 66 -17.02 13.92 18.22
C GLY A 66 -18.23 14.84 18.25
N VAL A 67 -18.33 15.76 17.28
CA VAL A 67 -19.50 16.63 17.14
C VAL A 67 -20.75 15.83 16.78
N LEU A 68 -20.65 14.92 15.82
CA LEU A 68 -21.78 14.04 15.41
C LEU A 68 -22.35 13.25 16.58
N LYS A 69 -21.53 12.69 17.47
CA LYS A 69 -21.98 12.00 18.70
C LYS A 69 -22.91 12.87 19.55
N VAL A 70 -22.56 14.13 19.72
CA VAL A 70 -23.35 15.08 20.51
C VAL A 70 -24.61 15.50 19.78
N LEU A 71 -24.60 15.67 18.46
CA LEU A 71 -25.79 15.96 17.66
C LEU A 71 -26.78 14.80 17.70
N GLU A 72 -26.29 13.56 17.64
CA GLU A 72 -27.13 12.34 17.78
C GLU A 72 -27.72 12.26 19.18
N GLU A 73 -26.94 12.48 20.24
CA GLU A 73 -27.38 12.51 21.63
C GLU A 73 -28.45 13.59 21.87
N ALA A 74 -28.25 14.78 21.29
CA ALA A 74 -29.18 15.89 21.37
C ALA A 74 -30.49 15.63 20.56
N GLY A 75 -30.47 14.62 19.67
CA GLY A 75 -31.59 14.31 18.80
C GLY A 75 -31.88 15.43 17.78
N ILE A 76 -30.84 16.06 17.27
CA ILE A 76 -30.96 17.08 16.21
C ILE A 76 -31.29 16.40 14.88
N PRO A 77 -32.37 16.77 14.18
CA PRO A 77 -32.67 16.22 12.86
C PRO A 77 -31.72 16.77 11.81
N ILE A 78 -31.10 15.92 11.00
CA ILE A 78 -30.28 16.33 9.86
C ILE A 78 -31.03 15.96 8.59
N ASP A 79 -31.36 16.97 7.75
CA ASP A 79 -32.12 16.82 6.50
C ASP A 79 -31.20 16.93 5.26
N TYR A 80 -30.12 17.69 5.37
CA TYR A 80 -29.18 17.92 4.29
C TYR A 80 -27.74 17.90 4.83
N ILE A 81 -26.82 17.43 4.01
CA ILE A 81 -25.38 17.45 4.35
C ILE A 81 -24.61 18.07 3.20
N ALA A 82 -23.79 19.06 3.51
CA ALA A 82 -22.81 19.63 2.57
C ALA A 82 -21.40 19.51 3.17
N GLY A 83 -20.46 18.93 2.41
CA GLY A 83 -19.11 18.66 2.90
C GLY A 83 -17.99 19.06 1.96
N THR A 84 -16.83 19.39 2.51
CA THR A 84 -15.60 19.65 1.77
C THR A 84 -14.46 18.82 2.32
N SER A 85 -13.64 18.21 1.45
CA SER A 85 -12.45 17.43 1.82
C SER A 85 -12.79 16.31 2.80
N ILE A 86 -12.21 16.30 4.00
CA ILE A 86 -12.55 15.30 5.03
C ILE A 86 -14.04 15.39 5.44
N GLY A 87 -14.63 16.58 5.46
CA GLY A 87 -16.05 16.76 5.72
C GLY A 87 -16.93 16.15 4.63
N ALA A 88 -16.44 16.06 3.37
CA ALA A 88 -17.12 15.32 2.32
C ALA A 88 -17.11 13.80 2.58
N ILE A 89 -16.04 13.29 3.19
CA ILE A 89 -15.93 11.86 3.54
C ILE A 89 -16.83 11.54 4.73
N VAL A 90 -16.70 12.26 5.83
CA VAL A 90 -17.52 12.07 7.04
C VAL A 90 -18.99 12.26 6.71
N GLY A 91 -19.33 13.36 6.01
CA GLY A 91 -20.70 13.65 5.59
C GLY A 91 -21.27 12.66 4.60
N GLY A 92 -20.49 12.19 3.64
CA GLY A 92 -20.91 11.19 2.65
C GLY A 92 -21.21 9.83 3.29
N LEU A 93 -20.41 9.37 4.24
CA LEU A 93 -20.65 8.14 4.99
C LEU A 93 -21.89 8.30 5.89
N TYR A 94 -22.01 9.42 6.58
CA TYR A 94 -23.17 9.72 7.42
C TYR A 94 -24.47 9.80 6.60
N ALA A 95 -24.39 10.36 5.37
CA ALA A 95 -25.53 10.49 4.46
C ALA A 95 -26.10 9.14 4.02
N ILE A 96 -25.30 8.08 3.96
CA ILE A 96 -25.69 6.73 3.54
C ILE A 96 -25.96 5.79 4.72
N GLY A 97 -25.97 6.31 5.98
CA GLY A 97 -26.46 5.58 7.16
C GLY A 97 -25.41 5.10 8.14
N TYR A 98 -24.12 5.45 7.96
CA TYR A 98 -23.13 5.29 9.04
C TYR A 98 -23.43 6.27 10.17
N ASP A 99 -23.43 5.83 11.41
CA ASP A 99 -23.56 6.71 12.57
C ASP A 99 -22.18 7.17 13.11
N ALA A 100 -22.19 8.05 14.07
CA ALA A 100 -20.97 8.57 14.67
C ALA A 100 -20.11 7.47 15.32
N ALA A 101 -20.69 6.41 15.86
CA ALA A 101 -19.96 5.28 16.42
C ALA A 101 -19.28 4.43 15.34
N ASP A 102 -19.95 4.22 14.22
CA ASP A 102 -19.39 3.54 13.06
C ASP A 102 -18.17 4.30 12.51
N ILE A 103 -18.31 5.61 12.32
CA ILE A 103 -17.24 6.47 11.78
C ILE A 103 -16.09 6.56 12.78
N ASP A 104 -16.35 6.63 14.10
CA ASP A 104 -15.32 6.54 15.14
C ASP A 104 -14.52 5.23 15.02
N SER A 105 -15.22 4.10 14.91
CA SER A 105 -14.58 2.80 14.71
C SER A 105 -13.72 2.76 13.44
N LEU A 106 -14.20 3.33 12.34
CA LEU A 106 -13.43 3.43 11.10
C LEU A 106 -12.15 4.25 11.30
N TYR A 107 -12.23 5.41 11.95
CA TYR A 107 -11.05 6.24 12.19
C TYR A 107 -9.97 5.53 13.03
N ARG A 108 -10.37 4.75 14.05
CA ARG A 108 -9.45 4.07 14.98
C ARG A 108 -8.78 2.84 14.38
N ASN A 109 -9.47 2.13 13.49
CA ASN A 109 -9.05 0.80 13.02
C ASN A 109 -8.32 0.81 11.68
N GLN A 110 -8.09 1.98 11.06
CA GLN A 110 -7.40 2.08 9.78
C GLN A 110 -5.89 2.27 9.92
N ASP A 111 -5.12 1.65 9.02
CA ASP A 111 -3.73 2.03 8.77
C ASP A 111 -3.69 3.24 7.82
N TRP A 112 -3.83 4.43 8.39
CA TRP A 112 -3.88 5.68 7.63
C TRP A 112 -2.62 5.93 6.79
N LEU A 113 -1.44 5.50 7.27
CA LEU A 113 -0.19 5.67 6.51
C LEU A 113 -0.20 4.83 5.24
N PHE A 114 -0.75 3.62 5.32
CA PHE A 114 -0.95 2.78 4.15
C PHE A 114 -2.03 3.33 3.22
N LEU A 115 -3.18 3.73 3.75
CA LEU A 115 -4.32 4.23 2.99
C LEU A 115 -4.01 5.53 2.24
N LEU A 116 -3.26 6.44 2.87
CA LEU A 116 -2.84 7.72 2.29
C LEU A 116 -1.56 7.59 1.46
N SER A 117 -1.22 6.38 1.04
CA SER A 117 -0.11 6.07 0.14
C SER A 117 -0.60 5.17 -1.01
N ASP A 118 0.21 5.04 -2.06
CA ASP A 118 -0.05 4.07 -3.13
C ASP A 118 0.73 2.76 -2.92
N GLN A 119 1.17 2.49 -1.69
CA GLN A 119 1.91 1.29 -1.38
C GLN A 119 1.07 0.03 -1.62
N VAL A 120 1.71 -0.98 -2.16
CA VAL A 120 1.17 -2.32 -2.31
C VAL A 120 1.83 -3.21 -1.25
N LYS A 121 1.07 -4.13 -0.68
CA LYS A 121 1.64 -5.13 0.24
C LYS A 121 2.66 -5.97 -0.52
N ARG A 122 3.88 -6.05 -0.02
CA ARG A 122 4.99 -6.76 -0.66
C ARG A 122 4.67 -8.24 -1.01
N GLU A 123 3.82 -8.86 -0.22
CA GLU A 123 3.34 -10.24 -0.44
C GLU A 123 2.60 -10.39 -1.79
N SER A 124 1.94 -9.32 -2.25
CA SER A 124 1.19 -9.30 -3.51
C SER A 124 2.04 -8.93 -4.72
N GLU A 125 3.30 -8.50 -4.52
CA GLU A 125 4.17 -8.08 -5.61
C GLU A 125 4.88 -9.25 -6.30
N THR A 126 5.11 -9.11 -7.61
CA THR A 126 5.99 -10.01 -8.34
C THR A 126 7.44 -9.86 -7.89
N PHE A 127 8.27 -10.88 -8.10
CA PHE A 127 9.71 -10.81 -7.80
C PHE A 127 10.39 -9.63 -8.51
N LEU A 128 10.03 -9.35 -9.75
CA LEU A 128 10.59 -8.23 -10.50
C LEU A 128 10.21 -6.89 -9.85
N SER A 129 8.95 -6.72 -9.49
CA SER A 129 8.46 -5.52 -8.80
C SER A 129 9.17 -5.30 -7.47
N LYS A 130 9.36 -6.37 -6.67
CA LYS A 130 10.12 -6.33 -5.41
C LYS A 130 11.55 -5.84 -5.64
N GLU A 131 12.28 -6.46 -6.59
CA GLU A 131 13.67 -6.11 -6.88
C GLU A 131 13.85 -4.65 -7.33
N GLU A 132 12.94 -4.16 -8.18
CA GLU A 132 13.03 -2.80 -8.72
C GLU A 132 12.69 -1.74 -7.67
N ARG A 133 11.59 -1.91 -6.92
CA ARG A 133 11.18 -0.96 -5.89
C ARG A 133 12.18 -0.83 -4.74
N GLU A 134 12.92 -1.89 -4.46
CA GLU A 134 13.84 -1.96 -3.34
C GLU A 134 15.27 -1.46 -3.65
N LYS A 135 15.52 -1.04 -4.90
CA LYS A 135 16.82 -0.50 -5.34
C LYS A 135 16.77 0.98 -5.67
N TYR A 136 15.62 1.46 -6.14
CA TYR A 136 15.49 2.81 -6.68
C TYR A 136 14.62 3.70 -5.80
N ILE A 137 15.04 4.96 -5.66
CA ILE A 137 14.31 5.99 -4.90
C ILE A 137 13.20 6.61 -5.76
N VAL A 138 13.50 6.81 -7.06
CA VAL A 138 12.60 7.50 -7.99
C VAL A 138 12.45 6.69 -9.27
N HIS A 139 11.21 6.60 -9.75
CA HIS A 139 10.85 6.05 -11.05
C HIS A 139 10.18 7.14 -11.88
N ILE A 140 10.77 7.49 -12.99
CA ILE A 140 10.29 8.54 -13.90
C ILE A 140 9.75 7.86 -15.17
N PRO A 141 8.45 7.93 -15.44
CA PRO A 141 7.89 7.40 -16.67
C PRO A 141 8.37 8.21 -17.89
N LEU A 142 8.61 7.52 -18.98
CA LEU A 142 8.93 8.12 -20.27
C LEU A 142 7.75 7.92 -21.20
N SER A 143 7.08 9.01 -21.59
CA SER A 143 6.00 8.98 -22.56
C SER A 143 6.46 8.43 -23.92
N LYS A 144 5.50 8.00 -24.77
CA LYS A 144 5.78 7.56 -26.16
C LYS A 144 6.56 8.61 -26.96
N GLU A 145 6.34 9.88 -26.66
CA GLU A 145 7.04 11.01 -27.28
C GLU A 145 8.43 11.30 -26.67
N ARG A 146 8.93 10.44 -25.78
CA ARG A 146 10.19 10.60 -25.02
C ARG A 146 10.23 11.85 -24.14
N LYS A 147 9.08 12.43 -23.80
CA LYS A 147 9.00 13.53 -22.85
C LYS A 147 8.95 12.97 -21.43
N VAL A 148 9.72 13.58 -20.55
CA VAL A 148 9.66 13.32 -19.11
C VAL A 148 8.39 13.99 -18.59
N SER A 149 7.41 13.21 -18.14
CA SER A 149 6.24 13.74 -17.46
C SER A 149 6.46 13.60 -15.94
N LEU A 150 6.54 14.72 -15.25
CA LEU A 150 6.51 14.69 -13.80
C LEU A 150 5.10 14.36 -13.33
N PRO A 151 4.93 13.54 -12.28
CA PRO A 151 3.60 13.24 -11.75
C PRO A 151 2.94 14.52 -11.21
N THR A 152 1.65 14.70 -11.51
CA THR A 152 0.85 15.85 -11.08
C THR A 152 0.55 15.86 -9.58
N GLY A 153 0.86 14.77 -8.87
CA GLY A 153 0.75 14.63 -7.41
C GLY A 153 1.64 13.51 -6.91
N TYR A 154 1.99 13.56 -5.64
CA TYR A 154 2.87 12.55 -5.01
C TYR A 154 2.17 11.20 -4.84
N VAL A 155 0.86 11.20 -4.54
CA VAL A 155 0.03 10.00 -4.30
C VAL A 155 -1.17 10.01 -5.24
N LYS A 156 -1.42 8.90 -5.95
CA LYS A 156 -2.63 8.72 -6.76
C LYS A 156 -3.87 8.47 -5.91
N GLY A 157 -3.70 7.98 -4.69
CA GLY A 157 -4.76 7.74 -3.72
C GLY A 157 -5.60 6.50 -3.98
N GLN A 158 -5.03 5.46 -4.59
CA GLN A 158 -5.75 4.23 -4.92
C GLN A 158 -6.22 3.46 -3.69
N ASN A 159 -5.40 3.40 -2.63
CA ASN A 159 -5.78 2.69 -1.39
C ASN A 159 -6.99 3.33 -0.73
N ILE A 160 -7.02 4.67 -0.66
CA ILE A 160 -8.14 5.39 -0.05
C ILE A 160 -9.39 5.33 -0.93
N PHE A 161 -9.25 5.37 -2.25
CA PHE A 161 -10.37 5.20 -3.17
C PHE A 161 -11.01 3.81 -3.04
N ASN A 162 -10.20 2.74 -2.96
CA ASN A 162 -10.69 1.38 -2.76
C ASN A 162 -11.40 1.23 -1.41
N LEU A 163 -10.91 1.90 -0.35
CA LEU A 163 -11.64 1.96 0.92
C LEU A 163 -13.01 2.64 0.75
N PHE A 164 -13.08 3.78 0.06
CA PHE A 164 -14.36 4.44 -0.19
C PHE A 164 -15.30 3.55 -1.00
N SER A 165 -14.82 2.88 -2.04
CA SER A 165 -15.62 1.93 -2.81
C SER A 165 -16.17 0.81 -1.92
N LYS A 166 -15.35 0.25 -1.01
CA LYS A 166 -15.80 -0.77 -0.04
C LYS A 166 -16.87 -0.25 0.92
N LEU A 167 -16.74 0.99 1.39
CA LEU A 167 -17.66 1.59 2.35
C LEU A 167 -18.97 2.11 1.72
N THR A 168 -19.04 2.25 0.41
CA THR A 168 -20.15 2.86 -0.31
C THR A 168 -20.80 1.93 -1.33
N VAL A 169 -20.77 0.62 -1.08
CA VAL A 169 -21.44 -0.37 -1.93
C VAL A 169 -22.94 -0.03 -2.02
N GLY A 170 -23.50 -0.11 -3.23
CA GLY A 170 -24.86 0.37 -3.54
C GLY A 170 -24.93 1.86 -3.93
N TYR A 171 -23.81 2.61 -3.84
CA TYR A 171 -23.74 4.04 -4.17
C TYR A 171 -22.60 4.37 -5.15
N HIS A 172 -22.14 3.38 -5.93
CA HIS A 172 -21.09 3.59 -6.92
C HIS A 172 -21.60 4.29 -8.18
N GLN A 173 -22.91 4.32 -8.39
CA GLN A 173 -23.55 5.00 -9.51
C GLN A 173 -24.92 5.52 -9.05
N VAL A 174 -25.00 6.79 -8.69
CA VAL A 174 -26.21 7.42 -8.15
C VAL A 174 -26.61 8.57 -9.07
N ASP A 175 -27.82 8.51 -9.60
CA ASP A 175 -28.31 9.51 -10.56
C ASP A 175 -28.49 10.89 -9.92
N ASP A 176 -28.96 10.92 -8.66
CA ASP A 176 -29.13 12.16 -7.89
C ASP A 176 -28.88 11.88 -6.40
N PHE A 177 -27.90 12.57 -5.82
CA PHE A 177 -27.56 12.48 -4.38
C PHE A 177 -28.67 13.03 -3.47
N SER A 178 -29.69 13.70 -4.02
CA SER A 178 -30.89 14.07 -3.26
C SER A 178 -31.72 12.84 -2.88
N ASN A 179 -31.50 11.68 -3.53
CA ASN A 179 -32.16 10.42 -3.24
C ASN A 179 -31.39 9.56 -2.21
N LEU A 180 -30.26 10.03 -1.71
CA LEU A 180 -29.56 9.36 -0.62
C LEU A 180 -30.44 9.40 0.66
N PRO A 181 -30.23 8.49 1.62
CA PRO A 181 -30.95 8.49 2.91
C PRO A 181 -30.98 9.86 3.59
N ILE A 182 -29.85 10.60 3.53
CA ILE A 182 -29.83 12.05 3.77
C ILE A 182 -29.29 12.70 2.50
N PRO A 183 -30.03 13.62 1.85
CA PRO A 183 -29.57 14.40 0.71
C PRO A 183 -28.20 14.99 0.96
N TYR A 184 -27.30 14.80 0.00
CA TYR A 184 -25.88 15.11 0.17
C TYR A 184 -25.31 15.86 -1.03
N ARG A 185 -24.39 16.81 -0.74
CA ARG A 185 -23.52 17.43 -1.75
C ARG A 185 -22.12 17.56 -1.21
N CYS A 186 -21.11 17.51 -2.09
CA CYS A 186 -19.75 17.84 -1.72
C CYS A 186 -19.07 18.69 -2.79
N VAL A 187 -18.02 19.40 -2.33
CA VAL A 187 -17.36 20.41 -3.15
C VAL A 187 -15.97 19.95 -3.58
N ALA A 188 -15.65 20.14 -4.86
CA ALA A 188 -14.30 20.09 -5.42
C ALA A 188 -14.04 21.37 -6.22
N VAL A 189 -12.83 21.54 -6.76
CA VAL A 189 -12.44 22.65 -7.62
C VAL A 189 -11.89 22.11 -8.93
N ASP A 190 -12.39 22.64 -10.05
CA ASP A 190 -11.79 22.41 -11.35
C ASP A 190 -10.52 23.26 -11.48
N LEU A 191 -9.38 22.59 -11.54
CA LEU A 191 -8.07 23.25 -11.60
C LEU A 191 -7.85 24.01 -12.92
N VAL A 192 -8.51 23.58 -14.00
CA VAL A 192 -8.37 24.20 -15.34
C VAL A 192 -9.15 25.51 -15.42
N ASP A 193 -10.41 25.47 -14.99
CA ASP A 193 -11.31 26.63 -15.07
C ASP A 193 -11.24 27.53 -13.81
N GLY A 194 -10.63 27.05 -12.73
CA GLY A 194 -10.60 27.74 -11.44
C GLY A 194 -11.98 27.92 -10.81
N LYS A 195 -12.90 26.98 -11.08
CA LYS A 195 -14.30 27.05 -10.63
C LYS A 195 -14.63 25.93 -9.64
N GLU A 196 -15.55 26.25 -8.75
CA GLU A 196 -16.15 25.28 -7.85
C GLU A 196 -16.99 24.27 -8.64
N VAL A 197 -16.89 23.00 -8.22
CA VAL A 197 -17.70 21.89 -8.73
C VAL A 197 -18.42 21.26 -7.56
N VAL A 198 -19.74 21.40 -7.54
CA VAL A 198 -20.58 20.77 -6.52
C VAL A 198 -21.07 19.43 -7.07
N PHE A 199 -20.66 18.33 -6.43
CA PHE A 199 -21.16 17.01 -6.75
C PHE A 199 -22.57 16.82 -6.16
N SER A 200 -23.49 16.48 -7.04
CA SER A 200 -24.88 16.15 -6.71
C SER A 200 -25.34 14.82 -7.34
N SER A 201 -24.46 14.12 -8.05
CA SER A 201 -24.75 12.86 -8.73
C SER A 201 -23.50 12.12 -9.12
N GLY A 202 -23.63 10.85 -9.51
CA GLY A 202 -22.56 10.00 -10.00
C GLY A 202 -22.00 9.04 -8.96
N SER A 203 -20.73 8.78 -8.98
CA SER A 203 -20.06 7.87 -8.03
C SER A 203 -19.76 8.58 -6.72
N LEU A 204 -20.38 8.14 -5.62
CA LEU A 204 -20.12 8.69 -4.29
C LEU A 204 -18.65 8.55 -3.87
N PRO A 205 -17.99 7.37 -4.01
CA PRO A 205 -16.57 7.25 -3.71
C PRO A 205 -15.70 8.19 -4.56
N MET A 206 -16.07 8.43 -5.81
CA MET A 206 -15.34 9.36 -6.69
C MET A 206 -15.53 10.81 -6.24
N ALA A 207 -16.74 11.21 -5.85
CA ALA A 207 -17.03 12.54 -5.34
C ALA A 207 -16.22 12.84 -4.05
N MET A 208 -16.19 11.89 -3.11
CA MET A 208 -15.37 11.99 -1.89
C MET A 208 -13.87 12.06 -2.24
N ARG A 209 -13.40 11.23 -3.19
CA ARG A 209 -12.00 11.21 -3.61
C ARG A 209 -11.59 12.52 -4.30
N ALA A 210 -12.45 13.09 -5.13
CA ALA A 210 -12.20 14.38 -5.78
C ALA A 210 -12.10 15.51 -4.74
N SER A 211 -13.07 15.56 -3.82
CA SER A 211 -13.14 16.59 -2.78
C SER A 211 -11.93 16.62 -1.84
N MET A 212 -11.23 15.48 -1.65
CA MET A 212 -10.04 15.38 -0.78
C MET A 212 -8.70 15.48 -1.51
N SER A 213 -8.69 15.80 -2.81
CA SER A 213 -7.48 15.81 -3.65
C SER A 213 -6.61 17.05 -3.40
N ILE A 214 -5.96 17.13 -2.23
CA ILE A 214 -5.09 18.26 -1.84
C ILE A 214 -3.97 18.42 -2.88
N PRO A 215 -3.86 19.60 -3.55
CA PRO A 215 -2.82 19.87 -4.53
C PRO A 215 -1.40 19.64 -3.98
N GLY A 216 -0.56 18.99 -4.79
CA GLY A 216 0.82 18.64 -4.40
C GLY A 216 0.95 17.42 -3.49
N VAL A 217 -0.11 16.97 -2.83
CA VAL A 217 -0.16 15.72 -2.06
C VAL A 217 -0.79 14.62 -2.90
N PHE A 218 -2.03 14.81 -3.32
CA PHE A 218 -2.74 13.86 -4.16
C PHE A 218 -2.77 14.32 -5.62
N ALA A 219 -2.71 13.36 -6.53
CA ALA A 219 -2.98 13.63 -7.93
C ALA A 219 -4.43 14.12 -8.10
N PRO A 220 -4.66 15.11 -8.98
CA PRO A 220 -6.00 15.54 -9.35
C PRO A 220 -6.84 14.37 -9.88
N VAL A 221 -8.14 14.43 -9.68
CA VAL A 221 -9.09 13.46 -10.23
C VAL A 221 -9.63 13.95 -11.57
N GLU A 222 -9.44 13.15 -12.61
CA GLU A 222 -10.08 13.41 -13.90
C GLU A 222 -11.52 12.91 -13.89
N TRP A 223 -12.46 13.81 -14.16
CA TRP A 223 -13.89 13.48 -14.18
C TRP A 223 -14.62 14.32 -15.20
N LYS A 224 -15.28 13.67 -16.18
CA LYS A 224 -16.04 14.33 -17.26
C LYS A 224 -15.27 15.46 -17.94
N GLY A 225 -13.99 15.25 -18.23
CA GLY A 225 -13.11 16.22 -18.89
C GLY A 225 -12.60 17.35 -17.99
N LYS A 226 -12.88 17.33 -16.71
CA LYS A 226 -12.39 18.27 -15.69
C LYS A 226 -11.24 17.65 -14.90
N MET A 227 -10.35 18.51 -14.39
CA MET A 227 -9.25 18.14 -13.50
C MET A 227 -9.53 18.66 -12.10
N LEU A 228 -10.01 17.77 -11.22
CA LEU A 228 -10.56 18.13 -9.92
C LEU A 228 -9.54 18.03 -8.80
N VAL A 229 -9.53 19.03 -7.94
CA VAL A 229 -8.73 19.10 -6.70
C VAL A 229 -9.64 19.42 -5.51
N ASP A 230 -9.05 19.41 -4.31
CA ASP A 230 -9.75 19.64 -3.04
C ASP A 230 -10.57 20.93 -3.05
N GLY A 231 -11.83 20.82 -2.61
CA GLY A 231 -12.79 21.92 -2.56
C GLY A 231 -12.40 23.05 -1.63
N GLY A 232 -11.55 22.77 -0.63
CA GLY A 232 -11.10 23.75 0.34
C GLY A 232 -10.35 24.94 -0.23
N ALA A 233 -9.86 24.82 -1.49
CA ALA A 233 -9.24 25.94 -2.19
C ALA A 233 -10.21 27.10 -2.48
N LEU A 234 -11.50 26.85 -2.67
CA LEU A 234 -12.50 27.89 -2.96
C LEU A 234 -13.64 27.93 -1.94
N ASN A 235 -14.07 26.77 -1.42
CA ASN A 235 -15.21 26.67 -0.51
C ASN A 235 -14.98 25.60 0.57
N ASN A 236 -14.21 25.96 1.59
CA ASN A 236 -13.89 25.04 2.68
C ASN A 236 -15.06 24.80 3.65
N LEU A 237 -16.07 25.67 3.64
CA LEU A 237 -17.23 25.65 4.54
C LEU A 237 -18.50 25.85 3.69
N PRO A 238 -19.08 24.80 3.07
CA PRO A 238 -20.10 24.95 2.04
C PRO A 238 -21.50 25.22 2.60
N VAL A 239 -21.67 26.30 3.38
CA VAL A 239 -22.94 26.77 3.93
C VAL A 239 -23.91 27.19 2.82
N ASP A 240 -23.41 27.90 1.83
CA ASP A 240 -24.15 28.29 0.64
C ASP A 240 -24.75 27.06 -0.10
N VAL A 241 -24.00 25.98 -0.22
CA VAL A 241 -24.46 24.73 -0.84
C VAL A 241 -25.61 24.09 -0.01
N ALA A 242 -25.49 24.07 1.31
CA ALA A 242 -26.55 23.53 2.17
C ALA A 242 -27.83 24.39 2.08
N LYS A 243 -27.73 25.71 1.98
CA LYS A 243 -28.86 26.62 1.74
C LYS A 243 -29.52 26.38 0.38
N GLU A 244 -28.71 26.19 -0.66
CA GLU A 244 -29.23 25.84 -2.00
C GLU A 244 -29.93 24.47 -2.05
N MET A 245 -29.62 23.55 -1.11
CA MET A 245 -30.35 22.31 -0.93
C MET A 245 -31.72 22.49 -0.27
N GLY A 246 -31.99 23.66 0.33
CA GLY A 246 -33.24 23.99 0.98
C GLY A 246 -33.22 23.90 2.51
N ALA A 247 -32.06 24.03 3.14
CA ALA A 247 -31.94 24.08 4.59
C ALA A 247 -32.43 25.43 5.12
N ASP A 248 -33.32 25.38 6.14
CA ASP A 248 -33.81 26.54 6.88
C ASP A 248 -32.90 26.92 8.04
N VAL A 249 -32.15 25.94 8.56
CA VAL A 249 -31.26 26.06 9.72
C VAL A 249 -29.92 25.41 9.37
N ILE A 250 -28.81 26.09 9.64
CA ILE A 250 -27.48 25.60 9.34
C ILE A 250 -26.68 25.35 10.61
N ILE A 251 -26.24 24.10 10.80
CA ILE A 251 -25.22 23.71 11.78
C ILE A 251 -23.92 23.52 11.05
N CYS A 252 -22.89 24.29 11.42
CA CYS A 252 -21.61 24.28 10.74
C CYS A 252 -20.48 23.82 11.68
N VAL A 253 -19.71 22.82 11.24
CA VAL A 253 -18.53 22.32 11.94
C VAL A 253 -17.29 22.77 11.17
N ASP A 254 -16.47 23.57 11.80
CA ASP A 254 -15.25 24.12 11.21
C ASP A 254 -13.99 23.58 11.89
N LEU A 255 -13.07 23.05 11.10
CA LEU A 255 -11.81 22.48 11.55
C LEU A 255 -10.62 23.44 11.44
N SER A 256 -10.88 24.70 11.09
CA SER A 256 -9.82 25.68 10.94
C SER A 256 -9.19 26.04 12.31
N THR A 257 -7.88 26.22 12.29
CA THR A 257 -7.11 26.64 13.49
C THR A 257 -6.59 28.06 13.36
N GLY A 258 -7.10 28.80 12.37
CA GLY A 258 -6.60 30.12 12.00
C GLY A 258 -5.29 30.04 11.19
N TRP A 259 -4.67 31.21 11.00
CA TRP A 259 -3.46 31.33 10.19
C TRP A 259 -2.24 30.79 10.94
N LYS A 260 -1.40 30.04 10.25
CA LYS A 260 -0.12 29.53 10.78
C LYS A 260 0.86 30.68 10.96
N LYS A 261 1.61 30.65 12.05
CA LYS A 261 2.72 31.57 12.30
C LYS A 261 3.94 31.14 11.48
N LYS A 262 4.90 32.06 11.31
CA LYS A 262 6.15 31.82 10.57
C LYS A 262 6.88 30.54 11.04
N GLU A 263 6.86 30.27 12.33
CA GLU A 263 7.52 29.13 12.97
C GLU A 263 6.84 27.76 12.63
N GLU A 264 5.58 27.81 12.19
CA GLU A 264 4.78 26.64 11.82
C GLU A 264 4.85 26.34 10.31
N LEU A 265 5.32 27.28 9.48
CA LEU A 265 5.47 27.14 8.02
C LEU A 265 6.82 26.52 7.63
N LYS A 266 7.21 25.43 8.31
CA LYS A 266 8.52 24.76 8.11
C LYS A 266 8.48 23.59 7.13
N SER A 267 7.32 23.20 6.64
CA SER A 267 7.16 22.08 5.68
C SER A 267 6.41 22.53 4.42
N PRO A 268 6.68 21.91 3.26
CA PRO A 268 5.92 22.19 2.04
C PRO A 268 4.41 22.01 2.22
N SER A 269 3.98 20.99 2.95
CA SER A 269 2.56 20.75 3.25
C SER A 269 1.93 21.86 4.07
N ALA A 270 2.64 22.41 5.05
CA ALA A 270 2.15 23.53 5.85
C ALA A 270 1.99 24.81 5.01
N VAL A 271 2.90 25.05 4.07
CA VAL A 271 2.81 26.18 3.12
C VAL A 271 1.62 26.00 2.18
N VAL A 272 1.43 24.80 1.61
CA VAL A 272 0.28 24.50 0.73
C VAL A 272 -1.05 24.66 1.49
N GLU A 273 -1.16 24.15 2.71
CA GLU A 273 -2.36 24.32 3.55
C GLU A 273 -2.67 25.80 3.80
N GLN A 274 -1.65 26.61 4.07
CA GLN A 274 -1.80 28.05 4.25
C GLN A 274 -2.29 28.74 2.98
N LEU A 275 -1.68 28.43 1.81
CA LEU A 275 -2.06 29.00 0.52
C LEU A 275 -3.52 28.65 0.16
N ILE A 276 -3.91 27.38 0.35
CA ILE A 276 -5.30 26.92 0.15
C ILE A 276 -6.25 27.72 1.03
N GLY A 277 -5.94 27.89 2.33
CA GLY A 277 -6.76 28.67 3.25
C GLY A 277 -6.87 30.16 2.86
N MET A 278 -5.85 30.73 2.19
CA MET A 278 -5.88 32.12 1.71
C MET A 278 -6.81 32.29 0.50
N MET A 279 -6.85 31.32 -0.43
CA MET A 279 -7.61 31.43 -1.68
C MET A 279 -9.12 31.54 -1.43
N GLY A 280 -9.68 30.73 -0.54
CA GLY A 280 -11.12 30.72 -0.21
C GLY A 280 -11.58 31.69 0.86
N GLN A 281 -10.72 32.58 1.38
CA GLN A 281 -10.98 33.35 2.61
C GLN A 281 -12.24 34.23 2.56
N THR A 282 -12.54 34.85 1.44
CA THR A 282 -13.72 35.74 1.32
C THR A 282 -15.01 34.96 1.47
N LYS A 283 -15.11 33.84 0.73
CA LYS A 283 -16.30 32.96 0.75
C LYS A 283 -16.43 32.27 2.13
N TYR A 284 -15.32 31.83 2.69
CA TYR A 284 -15.27 31.22 4.02
C TYR A 284 -15.85 32.15 5.10
N ARG A 285 -15.45 33.46 5.15
CA ARG A 285 -15.99 34.41 6.13
C ARG A 285 -17.48 34.66 5.95
N LYS A 286 -17.93 34.75 4.69
CA LYS A 286 -19.36 34.91 4.39
C LYS A 286 -20.13 33.67 4.90
N ASN A 287 -19.71 32.49 4.51
CA ASN A 287 -20.37 31.23 4.87
C ASN A 287 -20.38 31.02 6.40
N MET A 288 -19.28 31.33 7.10
CA MET A 288 -19.22 31.26 8.55
C MET A 288 -20.25 32.19 9.22
N ALA A 289 -20.43 33.40 8.71
CA ALA A 289 -21.38 34.38 9.28
C ALA A 289 -22.85 34.00 9.01
N GLU A 290 -23.10 33.11 8.06
CA GLU A 290 -24.43 32.65 7.66
C GLU A 290 -24.87 31.34 8.34
N ALA A 291 -24.06 30.77 9.23
CA ALA A 291 -24.40 29.61 10.05
C ALA A 291 -25.20 30.00 11.28
N ASP A 292 -26.30 29.29 11.58
CA ASP A 292 -27.13 29.51 12.76
C ASP A 292 -26.46 28.96 14.03
N LEU A 293 -25.75 27.84 13.89
CA LEU A 293 -24.88 27.29 14.95
C LEU A 293 -23.51 26.97 14.39
N TYR A 294 -22.51 27.63 14.92
CA TYR A 294 -21.11 27.44 14.54
C TYR A 294 -20.33 26.71 15.65
N ILE A 295 -19.74 25.58 15.31
CA ILE A 295 -18.94 24.71 16.20
C ILE A 295 -17.50 24.64 15.65
N ASN A 296 -16.53 25.17 16.41
CA ASN A 296 -15.12 25.13 16.05
C ASN A 296 -14.31 24.47 17.17
N PRO A 297 -13.98 23.18 17.07
CA PRO A 297 -13.16 22.48 18.05
C PRO A 297 -11.75 23.08 18.14
N SER A 298 -11.21 23.15 19.36
CA SER A 298 -9.84 23.65 19.59
C SER A 298 -8.80 22.64 19.14
N LEU A 299 -8.35 22.73 17.88
CA LEU A 299 -7.44 21.77 17.24
C LEU A 299 -6.00 22.30 17.10
N LYS A 300 -5.60 23.32 17.86
CA LYS A 300 -4.20 23.79 17.91
C LYS A 300 -3.26 22.66 18.29
N GLY A 301 -2.14 22.54 17.56
CA GLY A 301 -1.14 21.47 17.73
C GLY A 301 -1.35 20.26 16.81
N PHE A 302 -2.49 20.18 16.11
CA PHE A 302 -2.73 19.15 15.09
C PHE A 302 -2.68 19.72 13.68
N SER A 303 -2.19 18.93 12.73
CA SER A 303 -2.15 19.23 11.31
C SER A 303 -3.08 18.30 10.52
N ALA A 304 -3.28 18.59 9.25
CA ALA A 304 -4.01 17.70 8.32
C ALA A 304 -3.39 16.27 8.18
N ALA A 305 -2.15 16.09 8.65
CA ALA A 305 -1.43 14.80 8.62
C ALA A 305 -1.33 14.10 9.99
N SER A 306 -2.05 14.56 11.01
CA SER A 306 -1.99 14.02 12.39
C SER A 306 -2.85 12.75 12.56
N PHE A 307 -2.53 11.68 11.83
CA PHE A 307 -3.25 10.39 11.85
C PHE A 307 -2.74 9.38 12.89
N GLN A 308 -1.94 9.80 13.87
CA GLN A 308 -1.52 8.93 14.97
C GLN A 308 -2.72 8.59 15.87
N PRO A 309 -2.83 7.36 16.41
CA PRO A 309 -3.97 6.94 17.23
C PRO A 309 -4.28 7.91 18.38
N GLU A 310 -3.27 8.34 19.13
CA GLU A 310 -3.42 9.26 20.24
C GLU A 310 -3.90 10.67 19.81
N ALA A 311 -3.53 11.08 18.59
CA ALA A 311 -4.00 12.34 18.02
C ALA A 311 -5.48 12.25 17.60
N ILE A 312 -5.86 11.14 16.97
CA ILE A 312 -7.25 10.84 16.59
C ILE A 312 -8.14 10.84 17.83
N ASP A 313 -7.77 10.12 18.88
CA ASP A 313 -8.50 10.06 20.15
C ASP A 313 -8.70 11.45 20.75
N THR A 314 -7.64 12.25 20.79
CA THR A 314 -7.70 13.62 21.33
C THR A 314 -8.59 14.53 20.49
N MET A 315 -8.54 14.42 19.16
CA MET A 315 -9.36 15.24 18.27
C MET A 315 -10.85 14.89 18.37
N ILE A 316 -11.20 13.61 18.47
CA ILE A 316 -12.59 13.18 18.71
C ILE A 316 -13.10 13.76 20.02
N GLN A 317 -12.34 13.64 21.11
CA GLN A 317 -12.70 14.20 22.41
C GLN A 317 -12.86 15.73 22.37
N ARG A 318 -12.00 16.45 21.64
CA ARG A 318 -12.12 17.91 21.49
C ARG A 318 -13.35 18.31 20.67
N GLY A 319 -13.72 17.52 19.67
CA GLY A 319 -14.97 17.69 18.90
C GLY A 319 -16.20 17.53 19.80
N GLU A 320 -16.23 16.47 20.59
CA GLU A 320 -17.29 16.20 21.56
C GLU A 320 -17.39 17.33 22.61
N LEU A 321 -16.26 17.75 23.17
CA LEU A 321 -16.23 18.84 24.14
C LEU A 321 -16.76 20.14 23.55
N ALA A 322 -16.36 20.51 22.32
CA ALA A 322 -16.79 21.73 21.66
C ALA A 322 -18.31 21.75 21.42
N ALA A 323 -18.86 20.62 21.00
CA ALA A 323 -20.31 20.50 20.82
C ALA A 323 -21.07 20.51 22.16
N ARG A 324 -20.53 19.85 23.21
CA ARG A 324 -21.12 19.89 24.56
C ARG A 324 -21.11 21.30 25.20
N GLN A 325 -20.09 22.10 24.90
CA GLN A 325 -20.07 23.51 25.33
C GLN A 325 -21.20 24.32 24.70
N LYS A 326 -21.70 23.88 23.54
CA LYS A 326 -22.86 24.47 22.83
C LYS A 326 -24.20 23.81 23.16
N TRP A 327 -24.26 22.93 24.18
CA TRP A 327 -25.45 22.13 24.47
C TRP A 327 -26.70 22.98 24.67
N GLY A 328 -26.60 24.12 25.39
CA GLY A 328 -27.72 25.06 25.57
C GLY A 328 -28.24 25.63 24.25
N GLU A 329 -27.31 26.10 23.40
CA GLU A 329 -27.63 26.61 22.06
C GLU A 329 -28.23 25.51 21.16
N LEU A 330 -27.76 24.26 21.26
CA LEU A 330 -28.34 23.10 20.57
C LEU A 330 -29.76 22.84 21.01
N MET A 331 -30.04 22.87 22.30
CA MET A 331 -31.40 22.65 22.81
C MET A 331 -32.35 23.77 22.42
N ASP A 332 -31.90 25.02 22.42
CA ASP A 332 -32.71 26.16 21.97
C ASP A 332 -32.94 26.10 20.45
N LEU A 333 -31.92 25.69 19.68
CA LEU A 333 -32.05 25.43 18.25
C LEU A 333 -33.05 24.28 17.97
N LYS A 334 -33.03 23.22 18.78
CA LYS A 334 -34.02 22.12 18.67
C LYS A 334 -35.45 22.62 18.88
N LYS A 335 -35.70 23.46 19.90
CA LYS A 335 -37.00 24.09 20.11
C LYS A 335 -37.41 24.93 18.90
N TYR A 336 -36.50 25.70 18.33
CA TYR A 336 -36.73 26.54 17.16
C TYR A 336 -37.08 25.66 15.89
N ILE A 337 -36.40 24.55 15.72
CA ILE A 337 -36.66 23.59 14.61
C ILE A 337 -38.12 23.07 14.69
N TYR A 338 -38.60 22.81 15.89
CA TYR A 338 -39.95 22.24 16.15
C TYR A 338 -40.98 23.27 16.61
N ALA A 339 -40.72 24.58 16.49
CA ALA A 339 -41.59 25.61 17.02
C ALA A 339 -43.05 25.53 16.54
N ASP A 340 -43.26 25.09 15.31
CA ASP A 340 -44.58 24.99 14.67
C ASP A 340 -45.13 23.54 14.64
N VAL A 341 -44.56 22.62 15.43
CA VAL A 341 -44.85 21.19 15.41
C VAL A 341 -45.31 20.70 16.80
N PRO A 342 -46.37 19.88 16.93
CA PRO A 342 -46.82 19.32 18.21
C PRO A 342 -45.72 18.51 18.93
N ASP A 343 -45.64 18.66 20.28
CA ASP A 343 -44.70 17.96 21.12
C ASP A 343 -44.64 16.45 20.93
N SER A 344 -45.77 15.82 20.60
CA SER A 344 -45.84 14.39 20.31
C SER A 344 -45.03 13.97 19.10
N ILE A 345 -44.90 14.84 18.10
CA ILE A 345 -44.07 14.59 16.91
C ILE A 345 -42.62 14.79 17.25
N MET A 346 -42.29 15.83 18.03
CA MET A 346 -40.90 16.09 18.47
C MET A 346 -40.35 14.94 19.32
N GLN A 347 -41.15 14.32 20.17
CA GLN A 347 -40.76 13.18 21.00
C GLN A 347 -40.54 11.90 20.19
N ASN A 348 -41.29 11.71 19.11
CA ASN A 348 -41.20 10.52 18.27
C ASN A 348 -40.22 10.65 17.09
N ASP A 349 -39.73 11.85 16.76
CA ASP A 349 -38.72 12.07 15.70
C ASP A 349 -37.32 11.84 16.26
N THR A 350 -37.02 10.62 16.69
CA THR A 350 -35.70 10.26 17.20
C THR A 350 -34.71 9.91 16.07
N TRP A 351 -33.42 10.00 16.33
CA TRP A 351 -32.38 9.52 15.41
C TRP A 351 -32.54 8.04 15.10
N GLN A 352 -32.95 7.23 16.09
CA GLN A 352 -33.14 5.79 15.92
C GLN A 352 -34.29 5.48 14.98
N ASP A 353 -35.44 6.19 15.09
CA ASP A 353 -36.59 6.00 14.21
C ASP A 353 -36.27 6.37 12.76
N ARG A 354 -35.49 7.43 12.57
CA ARG A 354 -35.00 7.83 11.25
C ARG A 354 -34.01 6.83 10.65
N LYS A 355 -33.15 6.24 11.47
CA LYS A 355 -32.22 5.19 11.04
C LYS A 355 -32.97 3.91 10.59
N HIS A 356 -34.02 3.50 11.29
CA HIS A 356 -34.79 2.32 10.94
C HIS A 356 -35.68 2.51 9.69
N GLY A 357 -36.10 3.74 9.40
CA GLY A 357 -36.88 4.08 8.21
C GLY A 357 -36.09 4.35 6.94
N ARG A 358 -34.80 4.59 7.06
CA ARG A 358 -33.89 4.96 5.97
C ARG A 358 -32.81 3.92 5.83
N LEU A 359 -33.01 3.01 4.89
CA LEU A 359 -32.05 2.04 4.35
C LEU A 359 -31.03 1.40 5.32
N GLN A 360 -30.90 0.10 5.17
CA GLN A 360 -29.78 -0.64 5.74
C GLN A 360 -28.48 0.00 5.25
N LYS A 361 -27.64 0.43 6.19
CA LYS A 361 -26.20 0.67 6.05
C LYS A 361 -25.65 -0.31 5.02
N PRO A 362 -24.78 0.10 4.06
CA PRO A 362 -24.09 -0.86 3.22
C PRO A 362 -23.56 -1.94 4.13
N SER A 363 -24.19 -3.09 4.10
CA SER A 363 -24.01 -4.06 5.17
C SER A 363 -22.57 -4.50 5.16
N HIS A 364 -22.02 -4.80 6.33
CA HIS A 364 -20.94 -5.77 6.46
C HIS A 364 -21.49 -7.13 6.02
N THR A 365 -21.85 -7.25 4.74
CA THR A 365 -22.19 -8.52 4.13
C THR A 365 -20.93 -9.35 4.13
N GLU A 366 -21.03 -10.57 4.64
CA GLU A 366 -19.92 -11.52 4.60
C GLU A 366 -19.53 -11.81 3.15
N ALA A 367 -20.46 -11.70 2.20
CA ALA A 367 -20.24 -11.87 0.78
C ALA A 367 -21.28 -11.11 -0.07
N TYR A 368 -20.91 -10.76 -1.30
CA TYR A 368 -21.77 -10.18 -2.34
C TYR A 368 -22.07 -11.22 -3.40
N HIS A 369 -23.31 -11.34 -3.81
CA HIS A 369 -23.66 -12.18 -4.97
C HIS A 369 -23.28 -11.45 -6.28
N ILE A 370 -22.18 -11.90 -6.90
CA ILE A 370 -21.64 -11.31 -8.14
C ILE A 370 -22.19 -12.07 -9.34
N GLY A 371 -23.13 -11.48 -10.08
CA GLY A 371 -23.71 -12.07 -11.29
C GLY A 371 -22.72 -12.10 -12.45
N SER A 372 -21.95 -11.05 -12.64
CA SER A 372 -20.93 -10.95 -13.70
C SER A 372 -19.73 -10.12 -13.30
N ILE A 373 -18.58 -10.46 -13.88
CA ILE A 373 -17.33 -9.70 -13.70
C ILE A 373 -16.88 -9.16 -15.05
N ARG A 374 -16.62 -7.88 -15.12
CA ARG A 374 -16.13 -7.19 -16.31
C ARG A 374 -14.80 -6.49 -16.03
N ILE A 375 -13.95 -6.41 -17.05
CA ILE A 375 -12.66 -5.74 -16.97
C ILE A 375 -12.64 -4.65 -18.05
N GLU A 376 -12.37 -3.41 -17.65
CA GLU A 376 -12.33 -2.24 -18.51
C GLU A 376 -10.90 -1.68 -18.59
N GLY A 377 -10.57 -1.00 -19.70
CA GLY A 377 -9.32 -0.27 -19.89
C GLY A 377 -8.17 -1.08 -20.52
N ILE A 378 -8.38 -2.36 -20.81
CA ILE A 378 -7.39 -3.25 -21.47
C ILE A 378 -8.03 -3.99 -22.66
N GLY A 379 -7.20 -4.52 -23.55
CA GLY A 379 -7.67 -5.22 -24.75
C GLY A 379 -8.04 -6.69 -24.50
N GLY A 380 -8.70 -7.32 -25.46
CA GLY A 380 -9.32 -8.64 -25.31
C GLY A 380 -8.36 -9.79 -24.94
N GLU A 381 -7.12 -9.84 -25.48
CA GLU A 381 -6.14 -10.85 -25.07
C GLU A 381 -5.66 -10.63 -23.63
N GLU A 382 -5.48 -9.38 -23.25
CA GLU A 382 -5.07 -8.98 -21.92
C GLU A 382 -6.17 -9.26 -20.91
N GLU A 383 -7.43 -8.93 -21.26
CA GLU A 383 -8.61 -9.22 -20.48
C GLU A 383 -8.76 -10.72 -20.22
N ALA A 384 -8.73 -11.55 -21.26
CA ALA A 384 -8.84 -13.00 -21.15
C ALA A 384 -7.74 -13.58 -20.23
N TRP A 385 -6.56 -12.99 -20.27
CA TRP A 385 -5.46 -13.42 -19.44
C TRP A 385 -5.66 -13.01 -17.96
N ILE A 386 -6.07 -11.76 -17.68
CA ILE A 386 -6.41 -11.30 -16.32
C ILE A 386 -7.56 -12.14 -15.77
N ARG A 387 -8.59 -12.38 -16.59
CA ARG A 387 -9.75 -13.19 -16.21
C ARG A 387 -9.35 -14.60 -15.73
N LYS A 388 -8.36 -15.19 -16.38
CA LYS A 388 -7.81 -16.49 -15.98
C LYS A 388 -7.02 -16.44 -14.67
N LYS A 389 -6.51 -15.26 -14.28
CA LYS A 389 -5.65 -15.09 -13.09
C LYS A 389 -6.41 -14.66 -11.85
N ILE A 390 -7.48 -13.90 -11.97
CA ILE A 390 -8.35 -13.61 -10.85
C ILE A 390 -9.06 -14.89 -10.41
N ALA A 391 -9.13 -15.10 -9.10
CA ALA A 391 -9.78 -16.28 -8.52
C ALA A 391 -11.30 -16.19 -8.54
N LEU A 392 -11.84 -14.98 -8.79
CA LEU A 392 -13.27 -14.68 -8.77
C LEU A 392 -13.98 -15.26 -10.01
N ARG A 393 -15.23 -15.67 -9.83
CA ARG A 393 -16.07 -16.26 -10.88
C ARG A 393 -17.39 -15.50 -11.02
N ASP A 394 -17.98 -15.59 -12.22
CA ASP A 394 -19.33 -15.14 -12.43
C ASP A 394 -20.30 -16.04 -11.65
N ASP A 395 -21.46 -15.51 -11.28
CA ASP A 395 -22.52 -16.19 -10.55
C ASP A 395 -22.00 -16.88 -9.27
N SER A 396 -21.31 -16.10 -8.43
CA SER A 396 -20.70 -16.59 -7.18
C SER A 396 -20.77 -15.58 -6.04
N GLU A 397 -20.73 -16.10 -4.82
CA GLU A 397 -20.54 -15.30 -3.62
C GLU A 397 -19.08 -14.88 -3.51
N VAL A 398 -18.82 -13.59 -3.36
CA VAL A 398 -17.50 -12.98 -3.27
C VAL A 398 -17.43 -12.09 -2.05
N SER A 399 -16.47 -12.37 -1.17
CA SER A 399 -16.23 -11.53 0.01
C SER A 399 -15.51 -10.23 -0.35
N PRO A 400 -15.66 -9.16 0.43
CA PRO A 400 -14.88 -7.94 0.29
C PRO A 400 -13.37 -8.20 0.33
N GLU A 401 -12.92 -9.17 1.12
CA GLU A 401 -11.53 -9.57 1.26
C GLU A 401 -10.97 -10.20 -0.03
N GLU A 402 -11.79 -10.96 -0.76
CA GLU A 402 -11.40 -11.53 -2.07
C GLU A 402 -11.28 -10.45 -3.14
N ILE A 403 -12.13 -9.41 -3.11
CA ILE A 403 -12.00 -8.23 -3.96
C ILE A 403 -10.69 -7.50 -3.62
N ASP A 404 -10.43 -7.23 -2.33
CA ASP A 404 -9.21 -6.58 -1.85
C ASP A 404 -7.95 -7.37 -2.25
N ALA A 405 -7.98 -8.71 -2.13
CA ALA A 405 -6.89 -9.59 -2.55
C ALA A 405 -6.64 -9.53 -4.06
N THR A 406 -7.73 -9.48 -4.85
CA THR A 406 -7.66 -9.33 -6.31
C THR A 406 -7.05 -7.98 -6.70
N LEU A 407 -7.49 -6.89 -6.09
CA LEU A 407 -6.90 -5.55 -6.30
C LEU A 407 -5.43 -5.51 -5.92
N ALA A 408 -5.06 -6.09 -4.78
CA ALA A 408 -3.68 -6.17 -4.33
C ALA A 408 -2.81 -6.98 -5.31
N MET A 409 -3.32 -8.09 -5.83
CA MET A 409 -2.64 -8.91 -6.85
C MET A 409 -2.46 -8.10 -8.15
N LEU A 410 -3.51 -7.48 -8.68
CA LEU A 410 -3.45 -6.68 -9.90
C LEU A 410 -2.46 -5.51 -9.78
N ARG A 411 -2.47 -4.81 -8.66
CA ARG A 411 -1.52 -3.73 -8.38
C ARG A 411 -0.09 -4.24 -8.20
N GLY A 412 0.07 -5.42 -7.59
CA GLY A 412 1.35 -6.08 -7.39
C GLY A 412 2.07 -6.46 -8.69
N LEU A 413 1.35 -6.52 -9.82
CA LEU A 413 1.93 -6.73 -11.14
C LEU A 413 2.80 -5.56 -11.60
N ASN A 414 2.53 -4.35 -11.09
CA ASN A 414 3.21 -3.10 -11.46
C ASN A 414 3.15 -2.76 -12.96
N ILE A 415 2.11 -3.24 -13.64
CA ILE A 415 1.84 -2.97 -15.06
C ILE A 415 0.70 -1.97 -15.26
N PHE A 416 -0.02 -1.66 -14.18
CA PHE A 416 -1.11 -0.71 -14.17
C PHE A 416 -0.75 0.55 -13.40
N SER A 417 -1.13 1.69 -13.95
CA SER A 417 -1.03 2.99 -13.29
C SER A 417 -2.16 3.19 -12.29
N ARG A 418 -3.34 2.59 -12.58
CA ARG A 418 -4.54 2.64 -11.75
C ARG A 418 -5.26 1.28 -11.79
N VAL A 419 -5.71 0.83 -10.63
CA VAL A 419 -6.51 -0.38 -10.44
C VAL A 419 -7.62 -0.04 -9.45
N GLU A 420 -8.82 0.08 -9.95
CA GLU A 420 -10.02 0.44 -9.21
C GLU A 420 -11.14 -0.55 -9.52
N TYR A 421 -12.19 -0.55 -8.72
CA TYR A 421 -13.37 -1.35 -8.99
C TYR A 421 -14.66 -0.57 -8.71
N ARG A 422 -15.73 -1.00 -9.34
CA ARG A 422 -17.09 -0.59 -9.01
C ARG A 422 -18.02 -1.80 -9.00
N LEU A 423 -19.07 -1.71 -8.21
CA LEU A 423 -20.20 -2.63 -8.24
C LEU A 423 -21.42 -1.89 -8.82
N SER A 424 -22.32 -2.59 -9.49
CA SER A 424 -23.66 -2.08 -9.78
C SER A 424 -24.40 -1.79 -8.47
N ASN A 425 -25.54 -1.09 -8.55
CA ASN A 425 -26.28 -0.72 -7.35
C ASN A 425 -27.12 -1.87 -6.77
N ASP A 426 -27.56 -2.79 -7.62
CA ASP A 426 -28.49 -3.85 -7.26
C ASP A 426 -27.84 -5.22 -7.41
N GLU A 427 -28.26 -6.14 -6.55
CA GLU A 427 -27.86 -7.55 -6.55
C GLU A 427 -28.75 -8.36 -7.53
N PRO A 428 -28.21 -9.31 -8.32
CA PRO A 428 -26.80 -9.70 -8.37
C PRO A 428 -25.91 -8.61 -8.96
N TYR A 429 -24.82 -8.33 -8.26
CA TYR A 429 -23.93 -7.22 -8.66
C TYR A 429 -23.14 -7.52 -9.93
N GLU A 430 -22.94 -6.51 -10.79
CA GLU A 430 -21.87 -6.50 -11.79
C GLU A 430 -20.61 -5.91 -11.13
N LEU A 431 -19.56 -6.72 -11.02
CA LEU A 431 -18.22 -6.29 -10.54
C LEU A 431 -17.37 -5.87 -11.73
N VAL A 432 -17.03 -4.60 -11.80
CA VAL A 432 -16.21 -4.04 -12.88
C VAL A 432 -14.85 -3.63 -12.34
N PHE A 433 -13.78 -4.25 -12.83
CA PHE A 433 -12.41 -3.79 -12.60
C PHE A 433 -12.01 -2.78 -13.67
N MET A 434 -11.62 -1.59 -13.24
CA MET A 434 -11.13 -0.50 -14.10
C MET A 434 -9.61 -0.48 -14.04
N LEU A 435 -8.95 -0.84 -15.13
CA LEU A 435 -7.50 -1.00 -15.23
C LEU A 435 -6.93 0.03 -16.21
N GLU A 436 -5.98 0.83 -15.76
CA GLU A 436 -5.27 1.77 -16.61
C GLU A 436 -3.80 1.30 -16.75
N PRO A 437 -3.33 0.96 -17.95
CA PRO A 437 -1.97 0.51 -18.16
C PRO A 437 -0.93 1.57 -17.80
N ASN A 438 0.22 1.15 -17.27
CA ASN A 438 1.37 2.01 -17.04
C ASN A 438 2.05 2.38 -18.37
N GLU A 439 2.75 3.51 -18.39
CA GLU A 439 3.73 3.81 -19.45
C GLU A 439 4.79 2.70 -19.52
N SER A 440 5.12 2.30 -20.77
CA SER A 440 5.97 1.13 -21.00
C SER A 440 7.44 1.34 -20.66
N ARG A 441 7.92 2.59 -20.61
CA ARG A 441 9.34 2.92 -20.40
C ARG A 441 9.50 3.77 -19.16
N ARG A 442 10.64 3.58 -18.47
CA ARG A 442 10.97 4.38 -17.30
C ARG A 442 12.47 4.53 -17.10
N ILE A 443 12.84 5.60 -16.43
CA ILE A 443 14.16 5.81 -15.83
C ILE A 443 13.99 5.64 -14.32
N SER A 444 14.85 4.83 -13.72
CA SER A 444 14.87 4.60 -12.26
C SER A 444 16.23 5.03 -11.72
N VAL A 445 16.23 5.76 -10.61
CA VAL A 445 17.45 6.28 -9.98
C VAL A 445 17.44 5.92 -8.50
N GLY A 446 18.58 5.41 -8.02
CA GLY A 446 18.86 5.14 -6.62
C GLY A 446 20.16 5.79 -6.19
N ALA A 447 20.25 6.10 -4.91
CA ALA A 447 21.47 6.64 -4.30
C ALA A 447 21.66 6.03 -2.91
N ARG A 448 22.91 5.85 -2.52
CA ARG A 448 23.33 5.38 -1.21
C ARG A 448 24.61 6.07 -0.79
N PHE A 449 24.73 6.31 0.50
CA PHE A 449 25.97 6.69 1.15
C PHE A 449 26.30 5.67 2.25
N ASP A 450 27.53 5.18 2.27
CA ASP A 450 28.05 4.41 3.40
C ASP A 450 29.55 4.62 3.61
N THR A 451 30.05 4.14 4.74
CA THR A 451 31.45 4.36 5.13
C THR A 451 32.48 3.52 4.34
N GLN A 452 32.03 2.64 3.45
CA GLN A 452 32.90 1.77 2.65
C GLN A 452 33.02 2.24 1.20
N ASP A 453 31.87 2.42 0.51
CA ASP A 453 31.81 2.87 -0.88
C ASP A 453 31.65 4.39 -1.02
N LEU A 454 31.47 5.11 0.12
CA LEU A 454 31.13 6.53 0.15
C LEU A 454 29.81 6.77 -0.60
N ALA A 455 29.83 7.55 -1.67
CA ALA A 455 28.63 7.81 -2.46
C ALA A 455 28.50 6.80 -3.60
N THR A 456 27.32 6.18 -3.69
CA THR A 456 26.97 5.26 -4.77
C THR A 456 25.68 5.73 -5.42
N VAL A 457 25.68 5.80 -6.75
CA VAL A 457 24.49 6.12 -7.56
C VAL A 457 24.25 4.98 -8.53
N ILE A 458 22.99 4.55 -8.63
CA ILE A 458 22.54 3.57 -9.62
C ILE A 458 21.45 4.19 -10.49
N ALA A 459 21.54 4.00 -11.79
CA ALA A 459 20.53 4.42 -12.74
C ALA A 459 20.17 3.28 -13.68
N GLN A 460 18.91 3.16 -14.03
CA GLN A 460 18.41 2.15 -14.95
C GLN A 460 17.45 2.78 -15.95
N ILE A 461 17.59 2.41 -17.22
CA ILE A 461 16.57 2.60 -18.24
C ILE A 461 15.98 1.23 -18.55
N SER A 462 14.67 1.08 -18.41
CA SER A 462 13.98 -0.19 -18.67
C SER A 462 12.63 0.04 -19.35
N ASN A 463 12.14 -0.97 -20.04
CA ASN A 463 10.72 -1.03 -20.38
C ASN A 463 9.97 -1.78 -19.27
N ASN A 464 8.82 -1.24 -18.86
CA ASN A 464 7.88 -1.98 -18.04
C ASN A 464 7.37 -3.18 -18.84
N GLN A 465 7.19 -4.30 -18.15
CA GLN A 465 6.45 -5.40 -18.72
C GLN A 465 5.03 -4.94 -19.01
N GLN A 466 4.59 -5.06 -20.25
CA GLN A 466 3.21 -4.95 -20.66
C GLN A 466 2.73 -6.30 -21.15
N PHE A 467 1.44 -6.55 -21.15
CA PHE A 467 0.89 -7.78 -21.72
C PHE A 467 1.25 -7.94 -23.19
N SER A 468 1.20 -6.83 -23.93
CA SER A 468 1.46 -6.79 -25.37
C SER A 468 2.92 -7.00 -25.75
N THR A 469 3.87 -6.74 -24.83
CA THR A 469 5.30 -6.91 -25.10
C THR A 469 5.86 -8.05 -24.27
N ARG A 470 6.14 -9.18 -24.93
CA ARG A 470 6.87 -10.31 -24.32
C ARG A 470 8.35 -9.99 -24.11
N HIS A 471 8.82 -8.84 -24.57
CA HIS A 471 10.20 -8.38 -24.53
C HIS A 471 10.42 -7.49 -23.31
N HIS A 472 11.40 -7.83 -22.51
CA HIS A 472 11.85 -7.01 -21.39
C HIS A 472 13.32 -6.71 -21.53
N TYR A 473 13.69 -5.43 -21.50
CA TYR A 473 15.08 -4.99 -21.55
C TYR A 473 15.37 -3.94 -20.48
N ALA A 474 16.57 -3.98 -19.95
CA ALA A 474 17.08 -3.02 -18.99
C ALA A 474 18.56 -2.74 -19.23
N LEU A 475 18.93 -1.48 -19.14
CA LEU A 475 20.31 -1.02 -19.07
C LEU A 475 20.52 -0.36 -17.72
N THR A 476 21.42 -0.92 -16.91
CA THR A 476 21.68 -0.47 -15.54
C THR A 476 23.15 -0.07 -15.40
N GLY A 477 23.42 1.13 -14.91
CA GLY A 477 24.74 1.60 -14.56
C GLY A 477 24.85 1.94 -13.07
N ARG A 478 25.95 1.56 -12.43
CA ARG A 478 26.33 1.96 -11.07
C ARG A 478 27.63 2.73 -11.08
N ILE A 479 27.62 3.87 -10.43
CA ILE A 479 28.81 4.69 -10.19
C ILE A 479 29.15 4.57 -8.69
N SER A 480 30.30 3.98 -8.38
CA SER A 480 30.84 3.78 -7.02
C SER A 480 32.31 3.42 -7.11
N ARG A 481 32.97 3.05 -5.99
CA ARG A 481 34.29 2.41 -6.00
C ARG A 481 34.30 1.15 -6.88
N ASN A 482 33.19 0.39 -6.89
CA ASN A 482 33.02 -0.82 -7.70
C ASN A 482 31.95 -0.57 -8.79
N PRO A 483 32.25 0.17 -9.88
CA PRO A 483 31.30 0.51 -10.92
C PRO A 483 30.92 -0.71 -11.77
N PHE A 484 29.70 -0.70 -12.32
CA PHE A 484 29.31 -1.66 -13.33
C PHE A 484 28.35 -1.08 -14.36
N LEU A 485 28.32 -1.71 -15.54
CA LEU A 485 27.31 -1.56 -16.56
C LEU A 485 26.71 -2.93 -16.87
N GLU A 486 25.37 -3.04 -16.79
CA GLU A 486 24.65 -4.28 -17.05
C GLU A 486 23.57 -4.06 -18.11
N MET A 487 23.59 -4.87 -19.16
CA MET A 487 22.54 -5.00 -20.15
C MET A 487 21.79 -6.31 -19.89
N LYS A 488 20.47 -6.26 -19.83
CA LYS A 488 19.62 -7.42 -19.64
C LYS A 488 18.49 -7.43 -20.66
N TYR A 489 18.28 -8.57 -21.28
CA TYR A 489 17.14 -8.85 -22.14
C TYR A 489 16.47 -10.14 -21.70
N ALA A 490 15.15 -10.15 -21.67
CA ALA A 490 14.38 -11.36 -21.43
C ALA A 490 13.13 -11.38 -22.33
N TYR A 491 12.79 -12.56 -22.80
CA TYR A 491 11.59 -12.85 -23.57
C TYR A 491 10.72 -13.85 -22.82
N GLY A 492 9.45 -13.57 -22.69
CA GLY A 492 8.49 -14.45 -22.04
C GLY A 492 7.28 -13.73 -21.48
N ASN A 493 6.32 -14.49 -21.01
CA ASN A 493 5.10 -13.96 -20.42
C ASN A 493 5.34 -13.39 -19.01
N LEU A 494 4.52 -12.43 -18.61
CA LEU A 494 4.61 -11.77 -17.30
C LEU A 494 4.66 -12.76 -16.11
N PHE A 495 3.86 -13.82 -16.15
CA PHE A 495 3.80 -14.89 -15.12
C PHE A 495 4.29 -16.24 -15.59
N GLY A 496 4.86 -16.29 -16.76
CA GLY A 496 5.37 -17.52 -17.32
C GLY A 496 6.87 -17.67 -17.12
N ALA A 497 7.37 -18.65 -17.82
CA ALA A 497 8.80 -18.80 -18.03
C ALA A 497 9.33 -17.65 -18.88
N LYS A 498 10.52 -17.18 -18.55
CA LYS A 498 11.27 -16.22 -19.34
C LYS A 498 12.63 -16.80 -19.67
N MET A 499 13.05 -16.58 -20.90
CA MET A 499 14.41 -16.88 -21.36
C MET A 499 15.08 -15.57 -21.73
N GLY A 500 16.36 -15.47 -21.47
CA GLY A 500 17.05 -14.22 -21.77
C GLY A 500 18.55 -14.34 -21.68
N PHE A 501 19.17 -13.19 -21.89
CA PHE A 501 20.60 -13.04 -21.68
C PHE A 501 20.89 -11.76 -20.91
N SER A 502 22.03 -11.73 -20.22
CA SER A 502 22.56 -10.53 -19.58
C SER A 502 24.05 -10.46 -19.83
N TYR A 503 24.52 -9.24 -20.08
CA TYR A 503 25.94 -8.93 -20.13
C TYR A 503 26.25 -7.89 -19.07
N ARG A 504 27.26 -8.16 -18.25
CA ARG A 504 27.72 -7.25 -17.19
C ARG A 504 29.24 -7.03 -17.31
N LEU A 505 29.60 -5.78 -17.39
CA LEU A 505 30.97 -5.28 -17.25
C LEU A 505 31.09 -4.67 -15.87
N ALA A 506 32.00 -5.15 -15.04
CA ALA A 506 32.20 -4.65 -13.69
C ALA A 506 33.67 -4.54 -13.34
N HIS A 507 34.03 -3.45 -12.68
CA HIS A 507 35.33 -3.29 -12.06
C HIS A 507 35.16 -3.53 -10.55
N TYR A 508 36.10 -4.28 -9.98
CA TYR A 508 36.15 -4.60 -8.56
C TYR A 508 37.46 -4.10 -7.96
N ASP A 509 37.35 -3.32 -6.88
CA ASP A 509 38.43 -2.83 -6.07
C ASP A 509 38.03 -2.91 -4.61
N PHE A 510 38.60 -3.83 -3.85
CA PHE A 510 38.35 -3.98 -2.43
C PHE A 510 39.56 -4.50 -1.67
N ASP A 511 39.66 -4.11 -0.39
CA ASP A 511 40.75 -4.50 0.48
C ASP A 511 40.47 -5.87 1.13
N LEU A 512 41.47 -6.75 1.08
CA LEU A 512 41.46 -8.05 1.76
C LEU A 512 42.24 -7.95 3.08
N TYR A 513 41.62 -8.45 4.15
CA TYR A 513 42.21 -8.41 5.48
C TYR A 513 42.48 -9.81 6.06
N GLY A 514 43.55 -9.91 6.86
CA GLY A 514 43.87 -11.01 7.74
C GLY A 514 43.95 -10.51 9.18
N GLY A 515 42.91 -10.82 9.99
CA GLY A 515 42.74 -10.18 11.29
C GLY A 515 42.57 -8.65 11.13
N LYS A 516 43.37 -7.86 11.85
CA LYS A 516 43.32 -6.39 11.81
C LYS A 516 44.20 -5.75 10.72
N HIS A 517 44.98 -6.55 10.01
CA HIS A 517 45.97 -6.06 9.03
C HIS A 517 45.41 -6.24 7.60
N LYS A 518 45.57 -5.20 6.79
CA LYS A 518 45.35 -5.30 5.36
C LYS A 518 46.43 -6.22 4.76
N LEU A 519 45.99 -7.27 4.09
CA LEU A 519 46.85 -8.19 3.35
C LEU A 519 47.20 -7.61 1.99
N ASP A 520 46.14 -7.22 1.24
CA ASP A 520 46.26 -6.67 -0.10
C ASP A 520 45.01 -5.91 -0.53
N ALA A 521 45.07 -5.31 -1.74
CA ALA A 521 43.94 -4.78 -2.48
C ALA A 521 43.71 -5.66 -3.72
N LEU A 522 42.53 -6.26 -3.80
CA LEU A 522 42.14 -7.05 -4.97
C LEU A 522 41.50 -6.14 -6.00
N GLU A 523 42.14 -6.06 -7.18
CA GLU A 523 41.64 -5.23 -8.27
C GLU A 523 41.58 -6.04 -9.57
N PHE A 524 40.36 -6.07 -10.19
CA PHE A 524 40.17 -6.76 -11.46
C PHE A 524 38.96 -6.24 -12.24
N LEU A 525 38.96 -6.43 -13.54
CA LEU A 525 37.85 -6.21 -14.45
C LEU A 525 37.16 -7.55 -14.75
N SER A 526 35.86 -7.57 -14.73
CA SER A 526 35.03 -8.75 -15.00
C SER A 526 34.07 -8.51 -16.16
N HIS A 527 34.05 -9.44 -17.10
CA HIS A 527 33.05 -9.54 -18.16
C HIS A 527 32.23 -10.81 -17.90
N SER A 528 30.93 -10.67 -17.71
CA SER A 528 30.01 -11.79 -17.47
C SER A 528 28.90 -11.78 -18.50
N LEU A 529 28.80 -12.83 -19.31
CA LEU A 529 27.73 -13.06 -20.27
C LEU A 529 26.93 -14.28 -19.84
N ALA A 530 25.65 -14.13 -19.53
CA ALA A 530 24.80 -15.23 -19.10
C ALA A 530 23.59 -15.40 -20.01
N GLY A 531 23.33 -16.65 -20.42
CA GLY A 531 22.04 -17.12 -20.93
C GLY A 531 21.24 -17.76 -19.79
N PHE A 532 20.00 -17.36 -19.60
CA PHE A 532 19.23 -17.83 -18.45
C PHE A 532 17.78 -18.17 -18.79
N TYR A 533 17.24 -19.08 -18.01
CA TYR A 533 15.82 -19.37 -17.87
C TYR A 533 15.37 -18.97 -16.47
N THR A 534 14.21 -18.31 -16.34
CA THR A 534 13.62 -18.00 -15.04
C THR A 534 12.12 -18.22 -15.06
N ARG A 535 11.57 -18.69 -13.93
CA ARG A 535 10.14 -18.89 -13.73
C ARG A 535 9.75 -18.53 -12.31
N ASP A 536 8.74 -17.65 -12.19
CA ASP A 536 8.13 -17.28 -10.92
C ASP A 536 6.88 -18.14 -10.68
N ILE A 537 6.78 -18.78 -9.50
CA ILE A 537 5.65 -19.64 -9.08
C ILE A 537 5.26 -19.24 -7.67
N GLY A 538 4.21 -18.43 -7.53
CA GLY A 538 3.85 -17.84 -6.23
C GLY A 538 5.01 -17.09 -5.61
N ASN A 539 5.39 -17.47 -4.39
CA ASN A 539 6.53 -16.88 -3.66
C ASN A 539 7.89 -17.49 -4.00
N PHE A 540 7.98 -18.32 -5.05
CA PHE A 540 9.21 -18.97 -5.47
C PHE A 540 9.67 -18.43 -6.82
N ARG A 541 10.99 -18.24 -6.96
CA ARG A 541 11.68 -18.00 -8.24
C ARG A 541 12.66 -19.12 -8.49
N LEU A 542 12.53 -19.77 -9.64
CA LEU A 542 13.50 -20.67 -10.22
C LEU A 542 14.34 -19.90 -11.23
N LYS A 543 15.65 -20.03 -11.22
CA LYS A 543 16.55 -19.49 -12.23
C LYS A 543 17.65 -20.52 -12.53
N SER A 544 17.90 -20.79 -13.81
CA SER A 544 19.00 -21.65 -14.25
C SER A 544 19.59 -21.09 -15.53
N GLY A 545 20.81 -21.49 -15.85
CA GLY A 545 21.46 -21.02 -17.06
C GLY A 545 22.93 -21.37 -17.16
N VAL A 546 23.55 -20.79 -18.18
CA VAL A 546 24.97 -20.89 -18.48
C VAL A 546 25.54 -19.48 -18.47
N GLN A 547 26.70 -19.30 -17.86
CA GLN A 547 27.37 -18.02 -17.73
C GLN A 547 28.85 -18.16 -18.11
N PHE A 548 29.29 -17.34 -19.03
CA PHE A 548 30.70 -17.18 -19.37
C PHE A 548 31.23 -15.99 -18.60
N ASP A 549 32.30 -16.20 -17.81
CA ASP A 549 33.00 -15.15 -17.07
C ASP A 549 34.44 -15.05 -17.57
N TYR A 550 34.89 -13.81 -17.81
CA TYR A 550 36.27 -13.48 -18.11
C TYR A 550 36.73 -12.45 -17.09
N TYR A 551 37.84 -12.74 -16.42
CA TYR A 551 38.48 -11.86 -15.44
C TYR A 551 39.82 -11.39 -15.95
N HIS A 552 40.08 -10.11 -15.84
CA HIS A 552 41.38 -9.49 -16.09
C HIS A 552 41.90 -8.87 -14.78
N TYR A 553 42.94 -9.45 -14.23
CA TYR A 553 43.51 -9.09 -12.92
C TYR A 553 44.52 -8.01 -13.05
N HIS A 554 44.42 -7.00 -12.15
CA HIS A 554 45.43 -5.91 -12.00
C HIS A 554 46.27 -6.10 -10.74
N SER A 555 45.89 -7.05 -9.86
CA SER A 555 46.66 -7.43 -8.67
C SER A 555 46.79 -8.96 -8.57
N ASP A 556 47.79 -9.42 -7.83
CA ASP A 556 47.92 -10.82 -7.46
C ASP A 556 46.80 -11.24 -6.53
N MET A 557 46.42 -12.53 -6.56
CA MET A 557 45.36 -13.07 -5.72
C MET A 557 45.91 -14.00 -4.64
N PHE A 558 45.54 -13.72 -3.41
CA PHE A 558 45.93 -14.50 -2.23
C PHE A 558 45.03 -15.73 -2.04
N MET A 559 45.69 -16.87 -1.78
CA MET A 559 45.01 -18.10 -1.38
C MET A 559 44.98 -18.23 0.14
N ARG A 560 44.01 -18.95 0.68
CA ARG A 560 43.87 -19.18 2.12
C ARG A 560 45.11 -19.90 2.74
N ASP A 561 45.82 -20.72 1.97
CA ASP A 561 47.01 -21.43 2.40
C ASP A 561 48.29 -20.54 2.43
N GLY A 562 48.15 -19.26 2.11
CA GLY A 562 49.23 -18.28 2.06
C GLY A 562 49.97 -18.26 0.73
N SER A 563 49.61 -19.09 -0.23
CA SER A 563 50.17 -19.02 -1.58
C SER A 563 49.57 -17.83 -2.37
N ILE A 564 50.28 -17.39 -3.40
CA ILE A 564 49.89 -16.29 -4.27
C ILE A 564 49.65 -16.86 -5.66
N GLN A 565 48.49 -16.57 -6.22
CA GLN A 565 48.16 -16.87 -7.60
C GLN A 565 48.39 -15.63 -8.46
N SER A 566 49.48 -15.62 -9.20
CA SER A 566 49.79 -14.55 -10.14
C SER A 566 49.36 -14.96 -11.54
N ARG A 567 48.26 -14.38 -12.02
CA ARG A 567 47.70 -14.56 -13.36
C ARG A 567 47.20 -13.24 -13.89
N SER A 568 47.32 -13.03 -15.20
CA SER A 568 46.80 -11.83 -15.87
C SER A 568 45.32 -11.95 -16.20
N SER A 569 44.83 -13.15 -16.42
CA SER A 569 43.43 -13.39 -16.75
C SER A 569 43.02 -14.85 -16.51
N ASP A 570 41.73 -15.04 -16.26
CA ASP A 570 41.04 -16.35 -16.22
C ASP A 570 39.72 -16.26 -16.96
N HIS A 571 39.22 -17.41 -17.45
CA HIS A 571 37.91 -17.54 -18.04
C HIS A 571 37.22 -18.81 -17.53
N PHE A 572 35.90 -18.74 -17.44
CA PHE A 572 35.08 -19.83 -16.90
C PHE A 572 33.78 -19.92 -17.66
N LEU A 573 33.33 -21.15 -17.91
CA LEU A 573 31.98 -21.48 -18.37
C LEU A 573 31.25 -22.17 -17.23
N ASN A 574 30.30 -21.47 -16.65
CA ASN A 574 29.61 -21.84 -15.42
C ASN A 574 28.17 -22.29 -15.72
N TYR A 575 27.75 -23.43 -15.13
CA TYR A 575 26.36 -23.87 -15.14
C TYR A 575 25.74 -23.61 -13.79
N PHE A 576 24.67 -22.83 -13.73
CA PHE A 576 24.06 -22.45 -12.47
C PHE A 576 22.57 -22.79 -12.39
N ALA A 577 22.12 -23.11 -11.18
CA ALA A 577 20.71 -23.21 -10.83
C ALA A 577 20.46 -22.61 -9.45
N SER A 578 19.35 -21.90 -9.28
CA SER A 578 18.97 -21.33 -8.01
C SER A 578 17.47 -21.31 -7.80
N VAL A 579 17.06 -21.46 -6.53
CA VAL A 579 15.68 -21.34 -6.07
C VAL A 579 15.67 -20.27 -4.98
N VAL A 580 14.77 -19.31 -5.09
CA VAL A 580 14.54 -18.28 -4.07
C VAL A 580 13.08 -18.31 -3.66
N MET A 581 12.82 -18.42 -2.36
CA MET A 581 11.51 -18.17 -1.73
C MET A 581 11.57 -16.84 -0.98
N ASP A 582 10.57 -15.99 -1.12
CA ASP A 582 10.53 -14.70 -0.43
C ASP A 582 9.12 -14.34 0.00
N THR A 583 8.86 -14.43 1.30
CA THR A 583 7.59 -14.12 1.96
C THR A 583 7.69 -12.94 2.94
N TYR A 584 8.79 -12.18 2.94
CA TYR A 584 8.91 -11.00 3.78
C TYR A 584 7.82 -9.96 3.47
N ASP A 585 7.25 -9.39 4.54
CA ASP A 585 6.31 -8.27 4.45
C ASP A 585 7.00 -6.95 4.06
N ARG A 586 8.30 -6.80 4.38
CA ARG A 586 9.16 -5.66 4.04
C ARG A 586 10.59 -6.14 3.78
N ARG A 587 11.32 -5.52 2.87
CA ARG A 587 12.74 -5.84 2.66
C ARG A 587 13.59 -5.37 3.84
N TYR A 588 13.45 -4.09 4.15
CA TYR A 588 14.12 -3.47 5.29
C TYR A 588 13.16 -3.51 6.48
N PHE A 589 13.67 -3.87 7.64
CA PHE A 589 12.88 -4.02 8.87
C PHE A 589 11.67 -4.98 8.74
N PRO A 590 11.84 -6.18 8.17
CA PRO A 590 10.75 -7.14 8.06
C PRO A 590 10.16 -7.45 9.44
N THR A 591 8.82 -7.54 9.54
CA THR A 591 8.14 -7.85 10.79
C THR A 591 7.68 -9.30 10.86
N ARG A 592 7.55 -9.95 9.68
CA ARG A 592 7.18 -11.36 9.51
C ARG A 592 7.69 -11.90 8.18
N GLY A 593 7.69 -13.22 8.07
CA GLY A 593 8.03 -13.94 6.85
C GLY A 593 9.47 -14.43 6.83
N SER A 594 9.84 -15.04 5.72
CA SER A 594 11.14 -15.68 5.52
C SER A 594 11.63 -15.49 4.08
N ARG A 595 12.93 -15.51 3.92
CA ARG A 595 13.59 -15.61 2.62
C ARG A 595 14.57 -16.77 2.65
N ILE A 596 14.42 -17.70 1.70
CA ILE A 596 15.28 -18.86 1.57
C ILE A 596 15.84 -18.89 0.15
N GLN A 597 17.12 -19.10 0.03
CA GLN A 597 17.82 -19.23 -1.26
C GLN A 597 18.69 -20.47 -1.24
N VAL A 598 18.61 -21.26 -2.29
CA VAL A 598 19.50 -22.39 -2.59
C VAL A 598 20.09 -22.15 -3.97
N GLN A 599 21.38 -22.31 -4.09
CA GLN A 599 22.11 -22.13 -5.36
C GLN A 599 23.17 -23.20 -5.51
N GLY A 600 23.31 -23.73 -6.71
CA GLY A 600 24.40 -24.59 -7.13
C GLY A 600 25.04 -24.04 -8.41
N VAL A 601 26.37 -24.11 -8.50
CA VAL A 601 27.13 -23.75 -9.69
C VAL A 601 28.17 -24.81 -9.95
N LEU A 602 28.32 -25.17 -11.22
CA LEU A 602 29.43 -26.01 -11.71
C LEU A 602 30.32 -25.13 -12.58
N HIS A 603 31.59 -25.11 -12.30
CA HIS A 603 32.60 -24.27 -12.93
C HIS A 603 33.53 -25.12 -13.83
N THR A 604 33.70 -24.68 -15.06
CA THR A 604 34.56 -25.28 -16.06
C THR A 604 35.32 -24.16 -16.79
N ASP A 605 36.37 -24.50 -17.56
CA ASP A 605 37.02 -23.55 -18.47
C ASP A 605 36.71 -23.88 -19.97
N ASP A 606 36.47 -25.14 -20.28
CA ASP A 606 36.16 -25.60 -21.64
C ASP A 606 34.71 -26.09 -21.84
N GLY A 607 33.89 -26.05 -20.79
CA GLY A 607 32.51 -26.57 -20.77
C GLY A 607 32.34 -27.96 -20.16
N LEU A 608 33.42 -28.71 -19.99
CA LEU A 608 33.46 -30.09 -19.46
C LEU A 608 34.43 -30.26 -18.31
N GLN A 609 35.57 -29.57 -18.35
CA GLN A 609 36.71 -29.72 -17.45
C GLN A 609 37.13 -28.38 -16.86
N TYR A 610 38.07 -28.40 -15.93
CA TYR A 610 38.78 -27.25 -15.43
C TYR A 610 40.26 -27.59 -15.24
N ALA A 611 41.17 -26.84 -15.89
CA ALA A 611 42.62 -27.01 -15.85
C ALA A 611 43.05 -28.46 -16.15
N ASP A 612 42.53 -29.00 -17.24
CA ASP A 612 42.75 -30.39 -17.71
C ASP A 612 42.32 -31.46 -16.70
N GLY A 613 41.51 -31.10 -15.73
CA GLY A 613 41.00 -31.96 -14.66
C GLY A 613 39.50 -31.97 -14.52
N LYS A 614 39.03 -32.45 -13.38
CA LYS A 614 37.58 -32.42 -13.05
C LYS A 614 37.14 -31.00 -12.79
N PRO A 615 35.89 -30.67 -13.19
CA PRO A 615 35.27 -29.40 -12.84
C PRO A 615 35.18 -29.24 -11.34
N PHE A 616 35.14 -28.00 -10.85
CA PHE A 616 34.83 -27.70 -9.46
C PHE A 616 33.42 -27.13 -9.34
N GLY A 617 32.84 -27.21 -8.16
CA GLY A 617 31.47 -26.80 -7.97
C GLY A 617 31.28 -26.06 -6.64
N GLU A 618 30.17 -25.33 -6.57
CA GLU A 618 29.73 -24.70 -5.32
C GLU A 618 28.27 -25.00 -5.00
N ALA A 619 27.97 -25.09 -3.72
CA ALA A 619 26.61 -25.12 -3.20
C ALA A 619 26.48 -24.04 -2.12
N ALA A 620 25.49 -23.16 -2.26
CA ALA A 620 25.20 -22.10 -1.31
C ALA A 620 23.78 -22.22 -0.81
N PHE A 621 23.61 -22.02 0.51
CA PHE A 621 22.32 -21.97 1.18
C PHE A 621 22.22 -20.72 2.02
N ARG A 622 21.06 -20.08 2.00
CA ARG A 622 20.73 -18.94 2.84
C ARG A 622 19.29 -19.04 3.28
N ALA A 623 19.05 -18.91 4.59
CA ALA A 623 17.72 -18.82 5.18
C ALA A 623 17.70 -17.66 6.18
N GLU A 624 16.73 -16.79 6.06
CA GLU A 624 16.52 -15.65 6.93
C GLU A 624 15.06 -15.56 7.28
N SER A 625 14.73 -15.20 8.53
CA SER A 625 13.35 -15.04 8.98
C SER A 625 13.19 -13.81 9.86
N ALA A 626 11.98 -13.30 9.94
CA ALA A 626 11.56 -12.31 10.90
C ALA A 626 10.35 -12.83 11.66
N LEU A 627 10.51 -12.98 12.96
CA LEU A 627 9.50 -13.51 13.87
C LEU A 627 9.11 -12.42 14.87
N ARG A 628 7.85 -12.04 14.85
CA ARG A 628 7.33 -11.05 15.79
C ARG A 628 7.07 -11.69 17.15
N LEU A 629 7.82 -11.32 18.17
CA LEU A 629 7.64 -11.80 19.54
C LEU A 629 6.55 -11.01 20.28
N ASN A 630 6.51 -9.69 20.07
CA ASN A 630 5.44 -8.82 20.56
C ASN A 630 5.29 -7.57 19.67
N SER A 631 4.53 -6.57 20.09
CA SER A 631 4.29 -5.34 19.30
C SER A 631 5.56 -4.54 18.99
N ARG A 632 6.66 -4.74 19.73
CA ARG A 632 7.90 -3.95 19.61
C ARG A 632 9.16 -4.78 19.39
N LEU A 633 9.13 -6.10 19.70
CA LEU A 633 10.30 -6.97 19.68
C LEU A 633 10.18 -8.01 18.56
N TYR A 634 11.25 -8.16 17.79
CA TYR A 634 11.37 -9.10 16.68
C TYR A 634 12.63 -9.93 16.80
N LEU A 635 12.53 -11.22 16.52
CA LEU A 635 13.63 -12.16 16.41
C LEU A 635 14.00 -12.37 14.95
N LEU A 636 15.29 -12.30 14.65
CA LEU A 636 15.83 -12.32 13.28
C LEU A 636 16.89 -13.44 13.14
N PRO A 637 16.49 -14.71 13.05
CA PRO A 637 17.44 -15.80 12.80
C PRO A 637 17.87 -15.78 11.34
N LYS A 638 19.18 -16.05 11.11
CA LYS A 638 19.75 -16.29 9.78
C LYS A 638 20.68 -17.50 9.82
N LEU A 639 20.66 -18.28 8.75
CA LEU A 639 21.57 -19.40 8.51
C LEU A 639 22.13 -19.26 7.11
N LYS A 640 23.44 -19.32 6.96
CA LYS A 640 24.13 -19.23 5.68
C LYS A 640 25.20 -20.29 5.57
N SER A 641 25.40 -20.82 4.39
CA SER A 641 26.52 -21.69 4.09
C SER A 641 26.96 -21.53 2.66
N ARG A 642 28.23 -21.73 2.40
CA ARG A 642 28.79 -21.90 1.07
C ARG A 642 29.88 -22.98 1.12
N PHE A 643 29.77 -23.97 0.28
CA PHE A 643 30.66 -25.10 0.14
C PHE A 643 31.25 -25.07 -1.27
N VAL A 644 32.56 -25.18 -1.38
CA VAL A 644 33.28 -25.24 -2.66
C VAL A 644 33.99 -26.56 -2.75
N PHE A 645 33.66 -27.34 -3.79
CA PHE A 645 34.11 -28.70 -4.00
C PHE A 645 35.01 -28.79 -5.24
N GLY A 646 36.15 -29.45 -5.13
CA GLY A 646 37.06 -29.66 -6.23
C GLY A 646 38.48 -29.87 -5.79
N SER A 647 39.33 -30.41 -6.66
CA SER A 647 40.75 -30.60 -6.42
C SER A 647 41.54 -29.27 -6.60
N SER A 648 41.20 -28.49 -7.61
CA SER A 648 41.81 -27.20 -7.92
C SER A 648 40.75 -26.12 -7.92
N ILE A 649 40.82 -25.16 -6.99
CA ILE A 649 39.89 -24.06 -6.87
C ILE A 649 40.68 -22.76 -7.08
N PRO A 650 40.33 -21.96 -8.12
CA PRO A 650 41.04 -20.69 -8.37
C PRO A 650 40.73 -19.68 -7.26
N ALA A 651 41.67 -18.77 -7.04
CA ALA A 651 41.61 -17.74 -5.99
C ALA A 651 40.32 -16.92 -6.04
N ILE A 652 39.83 -16.59 -7.25
CA ILE A 652 38.63 -15.79 -7.44
C ILE A 652 37.36 -16.45 -6.85
N TYR A 653 37.29 -17.80 -6.82
CA TYR A 653 36.10 -18.53 -6.31
C TYR A 653 36.23 -19.04 -4.86
N GLN A 654 37.27 -18.64 -4.14
CA GLN A 654 37.36 -18.91 -2.70
C GLN A 654 36.21 -18.24 -1.93
N ASN A 655 36.02 -18.61 -0.68
CA ASN A 655 35.06 -17.96 0.19
C ASN A 655 35.58 -16.64 0.71
N TYR A 656 34.78 -15.61 0.54
CA TYR A 656 35.02 -14.28 1.06
C TYR A 656 33.89 -13.93 2.03
N ALA A 657 34.20 -13.51 3.25
CA ALA A 657 33.23 -13.10 4.25
C ALA A 657 33.55 -11.70 4.79
N GLY A 658 32.53 -10.93 5.05
CA GLY A 658 32.63 -9.56 5.60
C GLY A 658 31.57 -8.63 5.04
N GLY A 659 31.47 -7.45 5.66
CA GLY A 659 30.49 -6.43 5.27
C GLY A 659 29.08 -6.73 5.72
N VAL A 660 28.20 -5.78 5.53
CA VAL A 660 26.81 -5.78 6.07
C VAL A 660 25.77 -6.44 5.16
N ALA A 661 26.11 -6.70 3.91
CA ALA A 661 25.19 -7.30 2.94
C ALA A 661 25.90 -8.32 2.07
N ASP A 662 25.19 -9.37 1.71
CA ASP A 662 25.68 -10.40 0.79
C ASP A 662 25.82 -9.83 -0.62
N GLY A 663 26.89 -10.23 -1.31
CA GLY A 663 27.16 -9.77 -2.67
C GLY A 663 27.55 -8.28 -2.78
N TYR A 664 27.94 -7.66 -1.67
CA TYR A 664 28.31 -6.25 -1.64
C TYR A 664 29.61 -5.98 -2.40
N TYR A 665 30.65 -6.80 -2.15
CA TYR A 665 31.94 -6.72 -2.81
C TYR A 665 32.01 -7.65 -4.03
N LEU A 666 31.68 -8.93 -3.84
CA LEU A 666 31.66 -9.96 -4.88
C LEU A 666 30.29 -10.64 -4.91
N PRO A 667 29.79 -11.11 -6.07
CA PRO A 667 28.46 -11.75 -6.14
C PRO A 667 28.27 -12.94 -5.19
N TRP A 668 29.34 -13.67 -4.86
CA TRP A 668 29.34 -14.84 -3.97
C TRP A 668 29.87 -14.54 -2.55
N GLN A 669 30.26 -13.31 -2.24
CA GLN A 669 30.69 -12.93 -0.91
C GLN A 669 29.53 -13.05 0.10
N MET A 670 29.83 -13.65 1.25
CA MET A 670 28.89 -13.78 2.36
C MET A 670 29.04 -12.59 3.31
N ALA A 671 27.92 -11.95 3.63
CA ALA A 671 27.92 -10.94 4.70
C ALA A 671 28.24 -11.59 6.04
N TRP A 672 29.17 -10.96 6.76
CA TRP A 672 29.43 -11.18 8.16
C TRP A 672 29.32 -9.84 8.88
N GLU A 673 28.12 -9.58 9.43
CA GLU A 673 27.72 -8.22 9.86
C GLU A 673 28.57 -7.70 11.05
N SER A 674 29.25 -8.60 11.75
CA SER A 674 30.16 -8.27 12.84
C SER A 674 31.59 -7.92 12.39
N VAL A 675 31.85 -7.91 11.07
CA VAL A 675 33.13 -7.48 10.50
C VAL A 675 32.91 -6.55 9.31
N GLN A 676 33.67 -5.46 9.25
CA GLN A 676 33.52 -4.43 8.25
C GLN A 676 34.21 -4.79 6.93
N HIS A 677 35.40 -5.38 7.00
CA HIS A 677 36.25 -5.64 5.84
C HIS A 677 36.09 -7.08 5.34
N VAL A 678 36.58 -7.33 4.12
CA VAL A 678 36.55 -8.65 3.51
C VAL A 678 37.69 -9.51 4.03
N HIS A 679 37.40 -10.71 4.43
CA HIS A 679 38.36 -11.72 4.88
C HIS A 679 38.22 -12.99 4.05
N LEU A 680 39.35 -13.62 3.78
CA LEU A 680 39.39 -14.90 3.08
C LEU A 680 39.06 -16.03 4.05
N GLN A 681 38.20 -16.94 3.64
CA GLN A 681 37.71 -18.06 4.42
C GLN A 681 38.12 -19.40 3.82
N GLU A 682 37.92 -20.48 4.60
CA GLU A 682 38.10 -21.86 4.12
C GLU A 682 37.05 -22.27 3.07
N ARG A 683 37.30 -23.38 2.39
CA ARG A 683 36.43 -23.89 1.29
C ARG A 683 34.99 -24.15 1.72
N ASN A 684 34.78 -24.47 2.99
CA ASN A 684 33.48 -24.79 3.54
C ASN A 684 33.19 -23.89 4.73
N VAL A 685 32.10 -23.14 4.65
CA VAL A 685 31.70 -22.19 5.69
C VAL A 685 30.22 -22.36 6.00
N VAL A 686 29.91 -22.43 7.28
CA VAL A 686 28.51 -22.42 7.79
C VAL A 686 28.43 -21.34 8.88
N THR A 687 27.44 -20.48 8.80
CA THR A 687 27.25 -19.38 9.77
C THR A 687 25.80 -19.31 10.23
N ALA A 688 25.58 -19.07 11.50
CA ALA A 688 24.29 -18.78 12.11
C ALA A 688 24.33 -17.40 12.77
N GLN A 689 23.29 -16.62 12.57
CA GLN A 689 23.11 -15.31 13.20
C GLN A 689 21.79 -15.28 13.94
N LEU A 690 21.80 -14.68 15.13
CA LEU A 690 20.59 -14.40 15.88
C LEU A 690 20.56 -12.91 16.21
N GLY A 691 19.52 -12.23 15.71
CA GLY A 691 19.29 -10.80 15.92
C GLY A 691 18.04 -10.55 16.75
N PHE A 692 18.11 -9.60 17.67
CA PHE A 692 16.97 -9.08 18.41
C PHE A 692 16.79 -7.61 18.04
N ARG A 693 15.67 -7.28 17.40
CA ARG A 693 15.36 -5.91 17.00
C ARG A 693 14.20 -5.38 17.82
N TYR A 694 14.43 -4.26 18.49
CA TYR A 694 13.44 -3.56 19.29
C TYR A 694 13.01 -2.25 18.62
N ARG A 695 11.69 -2.06 18.43
CA ARG A 695 11.11 -0.81 17.95
C ARG A 695 10.92 0.15 19.11
N VAL A 696 11.76 1.16 19.22
CA VAL A 696 11.75 2.14 20.31
C VAL A 696 10.53 3.05 20.21
N LYS A 697 10.40 3.77 19.09
CA LYS A 697 9.28 4.68 18.81
C LYS A 697 9.15 4.91 17.29
N GLY A 698 7.91 4.86 16.79
CA GLY A 698 7.64 5.11 15.37
C GLY A 698 8.48 4.21 14.44
N LYS A 699 9.37 4.80 13.67
CA LYS A 699 10.25 4.16 12.69
C LYS A 699 11.71 3.97 13.17
N PHE A 700 11.98 4.17 14.48
CA PHE A 700 13.31 4.02 15.05
C PHE A 700 13.47 2.65 15.73
N TYR A 701 14.57 1.95 15.39
CA TYR A 701 14.88 0.60 15.82
C TYR A 701 16.27 0.50 16.42
N LEU A 702 16.43 -0.34 17.45
CA LEU A 702 17.69 -0.82 17.97
C LEU A 702 17.78 -2.32 17.69
N THR A 703 18.94 -2.78 17.20
CA THR A 703 19.17 -4.19 16.90
C THR A 703 20.47 -4.64 17.55
N ALA A 704 20.41 -5.70 18.33
CA ALA A 704 21.57 -6.44 18.80
C ALA A 704 21.65 -7.76 18.04
N LEU A 705 22.79 -8.14 17.53
CA LEU A 705 23.01 -9.39 16.83
C LEU A 705 24.26 -10.10 17.31
N GLY A 706 24.21 -11.42 17.34
CA GLY A 706 25.31 -12.32 17.55
C GLY A 706 25.43 -13.26 16.35
N GLU A 707 26.66 -13.53 15.95
CA GLU A 707 27.02 -14.42 14.84
C GLU A 707 27.98 -15.49 15.34
N TYR A 708 27.73 -16.72 14.91
CA TYR A 708 28.61 -17.86 15.14
C TYR A 708 28.69 -18.69 13.86
N GLY A 709 29.88 -19.19 13.56
CA GLY A 709 30.11 -20.02 12.39
C GLY A 709 31.28 -20.96 12.56
N LYS A 710 31.40 -21.84 11.58
CA LYS A 710 32.53 -22.75 11.45
C LYS A 710 33.04 -22.74 10.03
N GLU A 711 34.36 -22.83 9.88
CA GLU A 711 35.02 -22.99 8.60
C GLU A 711 35.97 -24.21 8.61
N ALA A 712 36.08 -24.88 7.48
CA ALA A 712 36.99 -26.03 7.34
C ALA A 712 37.40 -26.26 5.88
N HIS A 713 38.60 -26.79 5.68
CA HIS A 713 39.07 -27.18 4.35
C HIS A 713 38.26 -28.33 3.75
N LYS A 714 37.89 -29.34 4.55
CA LYS A 714 37.08 -30.48 4.12
C LYS A 714 35.66 -30.39 4.69
N PHE A 715 34.66 -30.69 3.88
CA PHE A 715 33.26 -30.71 4.32
C PHE A 715 33.01 -31.61 5.54
N SER A 716 33.65 -32.81 5.58
CA SER A 716 33.53 -33.73 6.71
C SER A 716 34.08 -33.17 8.03
N HIS A 717 34.90 -32.16 7.98
CA HIS A 717 35.51 -31.53 9.15
C HIS A 717 34.81 -30.26 9.62
N ILE A 718 33.69 -29.88 9.02
CA ILE A 718 33.03 -28.59 9.31
C ILE A 718 32.63 -28.45 10.80
N LEU A 719 32.27 -29.54 11.47
CA LEU A 719 31.88 -29.51 12.87
C LEU A 719 33.08 -29.35 13.83
N ILE A 720 34.30 -29.70 13.39
CA ILE A 720 35.54 -29.58 14.15
C ILE A 720 36.47 -28.49 13.61
N GLY A 721 36.02 -27.75 12.61
CA GLY A 721 36.75 -26.65 11.97
C GLY A 721 36.90 -25.41 12.90
N ASP A 722 37.55 -24.39 12.36
CA ASP A 722 37.80 -23.15 13.08
C ASP A 722 36.50 -22.39 13.43
N ASP A 723 36.49 -21.82 14.61
CA ASP A 723 35.35 -21.06 15.12
C ASP A 723 35.40 -19.61 14.65
N LEU A 724 34.31 -19.15 14.07
CA LEU A 724 34.02 -17.77 13.72
C LEU A 724 32.96 -17.24 14.68
N TRP A 725 33.20 -16.08 15.31
CA TRP A 725 32.18 -15.47 16.14
C TRP A 725 32.30 -13.94 16.16
N GLY A 726 31.18 -13.30 16.42
CA GLY A 726 31.11 -11.85 16.48
C GLY A 726 29.75 -11.34 16.90
N GLY A 727 29.64 -10.04 16.98
CA GLY A 727 28.38 -9.38 17.27
C GLY A 727 28.37 -7.92 16.86
N ALA A 728 27.18 -7.34 16.77
CA ALA A 728 27.01 -5.94 16.46
C ALA A 728 25.80 -5.33 17.18
N LEU A 729 25.91 -4.03 17.44
CA LEU A 729 24.83 -3.18 17.89
C LEU A 729 24.53 -2.15 16.80
N ARG A 730 23.27 -2.05 16.40
CA ARG A 730 22.82 -1.15 15.32
C ARG A 730 21.64 -0.30 15.76
N ALA A 731 21.76 1.01 15.57
CA ALA A 731 20.65 1.96 15.63
C ALA A 731 20.22 2.29 14.22
N SER A 732 18.90 2.24 13.93
CA SER A 732 18.38 2.42 12.59
C SER A 732 17.10 3.23 12.57
N TYR A 733 16.90 3.96 11.48
CA TYR A 733 15.67 4.69 11.19
C TYR A 733 15.16 4.30 9.80
N ASP A 734 13.87 3.92 9.71
CA ASP A 734 13.20 3.59 8.44
C ASP A 734 12.77 4.87 7.74
N PHE A 735 13.69 5.43 6.96
CA PHE A 735 13.48 6.66 6.21
C PHE A 735 12.90 6.38 4.83
N VAL A 736 12.16 7.33 4.27
CA VAL A 736 11.46 7.17 2.97
C VAL A 736 12.42 6.97 1.80
N LEU A 737 13.63 7.51 1.86
CA LEU A 737 14.67 7.36 0.83
C LEU A 737 15.61 6.17 1.08
N GLY A 738 15.23 5.26 1.97
CA GLY A 738 15.99 4.09 2.37
C GLY A 738 16.43 4.13 3.83
N PRO A 739 16.87 2.99 4.40
CA PRO A 739 17.26 2.89 5.80
C PRO A 739 18.47 3.77 6.10
N VAL A 740 18.44 4.45 7.25
CA VAL A 740 19.62 5.12 7.83
C VAL A 740 20.03 4.31 9.06
N SER A 741 21.30 3.94 9.16
CA SER A 741 21.78 3.14 10.27
C SER A 741 23.22 3.47 10.66
N ILE A 742 23.50 3.33 11.95
CA ILE A 742 24.83 3.38 12.54
C ILE A 742 25.03 2.07 13.29
N GLN A 743 26.16 1.42 13.08
CA GLN A 743 26.49 0.14 13.67
C GLN A 743 27.89 0.15 14.27
N ALA A 744 28.04 -0.44 15.45
CA ALA A 744 29.32 -0.83 16.02
C ALA A 744 29.37 -2.36 16.02
N ASN A 745 30.52 -2.93 15.66
CA ASN A 745 30.69 -4.38 15.56
C ASN A 745 32.05 -4.85 16.09
N TYR A 746 32.14 -6.14 16.45
CA TYR A 746 33.36 -6.83 16.82
C TYR A 746 33.29 -8.30 16.43
N SER A 747 34.40 -8.85 15.95
CA SER A 747 34.53 -10.26 15.60
C SER A 747 35.94 -10.78 15.91
N ASN A 748 36.07 -12.09 16.19
CA ASN A 748 37.35 -12.75 16.27
C ASN A 748 38.10 -12.76 14.92
N LEU A 749 37.38 -12.61 13.81
CA LEU A 749 37.92 -12.52 12.47
C LEU A 749 38.63 -11.17 12.25
N GLY A 750 38.01 -10.05 12.56
CA GLY A 750 38.57 -8.71 12.41
C GLY A 750 39.50 -8.30 13.56
N LYS A 751 39.29 -8.83 14.76
CA LYS A 751 40.06 -8.56 16.01
C LYS A 751 40.13 -7.07 16.38
N ASN A 752 39.16 -6.27 15.94
CA ASN A 752 39.04 -4.84 16.23
C ASN A 752 37.55 -4.45 16.29
N VAL A 753 37.29 -3.31 16.92
CA VAL A 753 35.96 -2.70 16.86
C VAL A 753 35.83 -1.93 15.56
N GLY A 754 34.80 -2.27 14.79
CA GLY A 754 34.46 -1.56 13.54
C GLY A 754 33.24 -0.67 13.71
N PHE A 755 33.12 0.36 12.86
CA PHE A 755 31.98 1.24 12.77
C PHE A 755 31.50 1.33 11.33
N TYR A 756 30.17 1.23 11.14
CA TYR A 756 29.56 1.33 9.83
C TYR A 756 28.36 2.29 9.87
N ILE A 757 28.31 3.17 8.89
CA ILE A 757 27.19 4.10 8.70
C ILE A 757 26.62 3.85 7.30
N ASN A 758 25.30 3.80 7.19
CA ASN A 758 24.60 3.69 5.91
C ASN A 758 23.42 4.64 5.87
N ALA A 759 23.18 5.24 4.70
CA ALA A 759 22.01 6.01 4.37
C ALA A 759 21.58 5.69 2.93
N GLY A 760 20.42 5.07 2.74
CA GLY A 760 19.90 4.68 1.43
C GLY A 760 19.73 3.16 1.26
N PHE A 761 19.18 2.76 0.12
CA PHE A 761 18.94 1.35 -0.22
C PHE A 761 20.25 0.64 -0.56
N VAL A 762 20.35 -0.63 -0.16
CA VAL A 762 21.49 -1.49 -0.52
C VAL A 762 21.19 -2.17 -1.87
N PHE A 763 22.05 -1.93 -2.89
CA PHE A 763 21.94 -2.44 -4.27
C PHE A 763 23.27 -2.86 -4.89
#